data_666ed083189c8e9b432cab1974a9e351
#
_entry.id   666ed083189c8e9b432cab1974a9e351
#
_cell.length_a   1.000
_cell.length_b   1.000
_cell.length_c   1.000
_cell.angle_alpha   90.00
_cell.angle_beta   90.00
_cell.angle_gamma   90.00
#
_symmetry.space_group_name_H-M   'P 1'
#
loop_
_entity.id
_entity.type
_entity.pdbx_description
1 polymer ?
#
loop_
_entity_poly.entity_id
_entity_poly.type
_entity_poly.pdbx_seq_one_letter_code
_entity_poly.pdbx_strand_id
1 'polypeptide(L)'
;MYINEIRYFTINFPIFSVKGDTMANEEKTVVEVSEEKTARKKTSSKKAASKKSTSKTPAKKKEPKVLRPQEESEIFALDIGTRTIVGIIGHMSENTFCIDYAISVPHKQRAMIDGQIEDIPIVADVAKQVKEKLEAKSGIKLSRVAIAAAGRALKTHSTEMSFDIKDKEVITQDDVKAFELETALKAQDELDAETTDMNGSFYCVGHTVIQYLLDDYKIKSLVGHKGRKVTVELIAAFLPSPVVESLYAVMDMNGLQVVSLTLEPIAAMNIIIPPEIRLINVALVDIGAGTSDIAISQNGSIVAYAMSTVAGDEITEEIIRKYIVDFQTAEEMKLSSYQEQITYKDILGFDHTVETGEFFASLFPAVDSLADDIAKNIIKANGQAPAAVFLVGGGSLIPDLAKQVAEKLEIPENRVAVGGKQAMKNVSFGRNKITGPEYVTPIGIGVTATHNQGYDFSVVTVNDKKIRIFDTRAVRVLDLLSTAGYKSNQIIGRSGRNLTFTLNGEKQLLKGELATLAEITLNGAPATLETTVKQGDNLVFKPAKSGNNAEVKVSDIAGEVSARKVFIDGVEYPFGVIARVNGKQIKGDYQIQNSDNISINEIETLGDLMQTFTFDASTLSYYKAGKLLSVDYYLHDDDDIVTADKVFNPEAREGKLAKAIADSNAPSPDILPVLSEAIETTVAPEPEQTTEEEQPTAPRDCQLILNGRSVTLPPRPNNQPHEFIELMAIADIDLDNPPPSGDMILTVNGKDVSFMDRITDGDIAVIRWADK
;
A
#
# COMPACT_ATOMS: atom_id res chain seq x y z
N MET A 1 -10.71 -18.64 56.00
CA MET A 1 -12.15 -18.40 56.15
C MET A 1 -12.45 -17.02 55.55
N TYR A 2 -12.25 -16.87 54.25
CA TYR A 2 -12.66 -15.75 53.41
C TYR A 2 -12.78 -16.29 52.00
N ILE A 3 -13.91 -16.83 51.70
CA ILE A 3 -14.37 -17.15 50.34
C ILE A 3 -15.85 -16.81 50.33
N ASN A 4 -16.18 -15.75 49.68
CA ASN A 4 -17.41 -15.44 49.00
C ASN A 4 -17.60 -13.94 48.96
N GLU A 5 -17.38 -13.41 47.78
CA GLU A 5 -18.17 -12.34 47.16
C GLU A 5 -17.34 -11.72 46.00
N ILE A 6 -17.37 -12.39 44.85
CA ILE A 6 -17.12 -11.63 43.62
C ILE A 6 -18.38 -10.77 43.44
N ARG A 7 -18.35 -9.54 43.95
CA ARG A 7 -19.40 -8.54 43.71
C ARG A 7 -19.22 -7.97 42.32
N TYR A 8 -20.06 -8.39 41.41
CA TYR A 8 -20.30 -7.63 40.18
C TYR A 8 -20.92 -6.29 40.60
N PHE A 9 -20.12 -5.23 40.53
CA PHE A 9 -20.60 -3.89 40.82
C PHE A 9 -21.51 -3.41 39.69
N THR A 10 -22.80 -3.31 39.98
CA THR A 10 -23.70 -2.50 39.16
C THR A 10 -23.48 -1.05 39.52
N ILE A 11 -22.89 -0.27 38.61
CA ILE A 11 -22.74 1.18 38.78
C ILE A 11 -24.12 1.80 38.63
N ASN A 12 -24.79 2.08 39.76
CA ASN A 12 -25.97 2.91 39.78
C ASN A 12 -25.57 4.39 39.73
N PHE A 13 -25.64 4.98 38.54
CA PHE A 13 -25.62 6.44 38.44
C PHE A 13 -26.99 6.99 38.85
N PRO A 14 -27.06 8.05 39.65
CA PRO A 14 -28.32 8.70 39.99
C PRO A 14 -28.90 9.37 38.73
N ILE A 15 -30.05 8.87 38.31
CA ILE A 15 -30.85 9.52 37.26
C ILE A 15 -31.50 10.73 37.88
N PHE A 16 -31.15 11.93 37.44
CA PHE A 16 -31.92 13.13 37.73
C PHE A 16 -33.29 13.03 37.09
N SER A 17 -34.30 12.81 37.92
CA SER A 17 -35.71 12.79 37.53
C SER A 17 -36.23 14.21 37.43
N VAL A 18 -36.68 14.63 36.27
CA VAL A 18 -37.56 15.79 36.10
C VAL A 18 -39.00 15.28 36.32
N LYS A 19 -39.65 15.89 37.32
CA LYS A 19 -41.03 15.63 37.68
C LYS A 19 -42.01 16.05 36.56
N GLY A 20 -43.00 15.19 36.33
CA GLY A 20 -44.24 15.50 35.62
C GLY A 20 -45.32 14.53 36.10
N ASP A 21 -46.26 15.05 36.85
CA ASP A 21 -47.38 14.33 37.50
C ASP A 21 -48.30 13.65 36.47
N THR A 22 -48.82 12.45 36.78
CA THR A 22 -50.27 12.18 36.98
C THR A 22 -50.57 10.73 37.33
N MET A 23 -51.52 10.61 38.25
CA MET A 23 -52.11 9.42 38.89
C MET A 23 -52.70 8.35 37.97
N ALA A 24 -52.66 7.12 38.41
CA ALA A 24 -53.87 6.30 38.80
C ALA A 24 -53.51 4.84 39.14
N ASN A 25 -54.10 4.43 40.18
CA ASN A 25 -54.30 3.21 40.93
C ASN A 25 -54.44 1.86 40.20
N GLU A 26 -54.27 0.82 41.08
CA GLU A 26 -54.87 -0.52 41.19
C GLU A 26 -53.92 -1.64 40.75
N GLU A 27 -53.82 -2.76 41.36
CA GLU A 27 -54.30 -3.47 42.58
C GLU A 27 -53.42 -4.74 42.75
N LYS A 28 -53.27 -5.18 43.98
CA LYS A 28 -52.56 -6.38 44.43
C LYS A 28 -53.31 -7.64 44.04
N THR A 29 -52.63 -8.72 43.65
CA THR A 29 -53.05 -10.07 44.01
C THR A 29 -51.84 -10.95 44.32
N VAL A 30 -51.78 -11.39 45.57
CA VAL A 30 -50.86 -12.39 46.11
C VAL A 30 -51.54 -13.76 45.92
N VAL A 31 -50.79 -14.74 45.41
CA VAL A 31 -51.15 -16.16 45.59
C VAL A 31 -49.92 -16.93 46.04
N GLU A 32 -49.94 -17.32 47.32
CA GLU A 32 -49.14 -18.38 47.90
C GLU A 32 -49.73 -19.72 47.52
N VAL A 33 -48.92 -20.73 47.16
CA VAL A 33 -49.25 -22.16 47.42
C VAL A 33 -47.95 -22.94 47.63
N SER A 34 -47.76 -23.29 48.84
CA SER A 34 -47.26 -24.39 49.65
C SER A 34 -46.62 -25.62 48.98
N GLU A 35 -45.62 -26.07 49.71
CA GLU A 35 -44.90 -27.35 49.67
C GLU A 35 -45.80 -28.57 49.83
N GLU A 36 -45.43 -29.71 49.22
CA GLU A 36 -45.61 -31.00 49.83
C GLU A 36 -44.56 -32.04 49.46
N LYS A 37 -43.88 -32.52 50.51
CA LYS A 37 -42.99 -33.68 50.51
C LYS A 37 -43.75 -34.92 50.57
N THR A 38 -43.41 -35.98 49.84
CA THR A 38 -43.55 -37.37 50.39
C THR A 38 -42.51 -38.32 49.78
N ALA A 39 -41.71 -38.86 50.65
CA ALA A 39 -40.84 -40.00 50.45
C ALA A 39 -41.58 -41.31 50.64
N ARG A 40 -41.34 -42.36 49.88
CA ARG A 40 -41.43 -43.75 50.36
C ARG A 40 -40.50 -44.73 49.62
N LYS A 41 -39.83 -45.50 50.43
CA LYS A 41 -38.85 -46.57 50.20
C LYS A 41 -39.51 -47.92 49.81
N LYS A 42 -38.63 -48.81 49.29
CA LYS A 42 -38.62 -50.31 49.30
C LYS A 42 -39.34 -50.99 48.12
N THR A 43 -38.90 -52.09 47.55
CA THR A 43 -37.97 -53.18 47.91
C THR A 43 -37.72 -54.05 46.68
N SER A 44 -36.56 -54.75 46.72
CA SER A 44 -36.05 -55.78 45.83
C SER A 44 -37.02 -56.92 45.42
N SER A 45 -36.85 -57.43 44.17
CA SER A 45 -36.81 -58.87 43.97
C SER A 45 -36.15 -59.24 42.61
N LYS A 46 -35.22 -60.19 42.67
CA LYS A 46 -34.63 -60.89 41.55
C LYS A 46 -35.63 -61.79 40.85
N LYS A 47 -35.61 -61.87 39.50
CA LYS A 47 -35.81 -63.17 38.81
C LYS A 47 -35.21 -63.09 37.39
N ALA A 48 -34.65 -64.24 37.01
CA ALA A 48 -33.77 -64.53 35.90
C ALA A 48 -34.46 -64.65 34.52
N ALA A 49 -33.65 -64.36 33.54
CA ALA A 49 -33.47 -64.95 32.20
C ALA A 49 -34.71 -65.23 31.30
N SER A 50 -34.72 -64.53 30.16
CA SER A 50 -34.90 -65.25 28.88
C SER A 50 -34.29 -64.38 27.73
N LYS A 51 -33.41 -64.96 26.94
CA LYS A 51 -32.85 -64.45 25.70
C LYS A 51 -34.02 -64.28 24.70
N LYS A 52 -34.22 -63.08 24.20
CA LYS A 52 -34.85 -62.85 22.89
C LYS A 52 -33.97 -61.94 22.09
N SER A 53 -33.47 -62.49 21.00
CA SER A 53 -32.78 -61.77 19.91
C SER A 53 -33.73 -60.74 19.32
N THR A 54 -33.39 -59.45 19.42
CA THR A 54 -34.04 -58.39 18.65
C THR A 54 -33.05 -57.84 17.69
N SER A 55 -33.34 -58.01 16.41
CA SER A 55 -32.66 -57.45 15.26
C SER A 55 -32.43 -55.93 15.45
N LYS A 56 -31.17 -55.52 15.42
CA LYS A 56 -30.81 -54.10 15.30
C LYS A 56 -31.26 -53.59 13.93
N THR A 57 -32.30 -52.78 13.89
CA THR A 57 -32.63 -51.93 12.76
C THR A 57 -31.47 -51.00 12.52
N PRO A 58 -30.94 -50.88 11.27
CA PRO A 58 -29.84 -49.93 11.01
C PRO A 58 -30.35 -48.51 11.24
N ALA A 59 -29.57 -47.73 12.00
CA ALA A 59 -29.83 -46.32 12.19
C ALA A 59 -29.94 -45.67 10.81
N LYS A 60 -31.09 -45.06 10.50
CA LYS A 60 -31.27 -44.22 9.31
C LYS A 60 -30.15 -43.19 9.30
N LYS A 61 -29.24 -43.25 8.31
CA LYS A 61 -28.39 -42.12 7.95
C LYS A 61 -29.33 -40.94 7.74
N LYS A 62 -29.20 -39.90 8.57
CA LYS A 62 -29.84 -38.61 8.33
C LYS A 62 -29.37 -38.13 6.96
N GLU A 63 -30.29 -37.92 6.04
CA GLU A 63 -30.02 -37.24 4.78
C GLU A 63 -29.31 -35.90 5.08
N PRO A 64 -28.33 -35.50 4.29
CA PRO A 64 -27.67 -34.22 4.50
C PRO A 64 -28.70 -33.10 4.39
N LYS A 65 -28.85 -32.32 5.44
CA LYS A 65 -29.75 -31.17 5.50
C LYS A 65 -29.26 -30.18 4.44
N VAL A 66 -30.07 -29.89 3.44
CA VAL A 66 -29.77 -28.88 2.43
C VAL A 66 -29.64 -27.53 3.16
N LEU A 67 -28.46 -26.90 3.08
CA LEU A 67 -28.22 -25.60 3.68
C LEU A 67 -28.86 -24.53 2.79
N ARG A 68 -29.54 -23.53 3.40
CA ARG A 68 -30.01 -22.36 2.66
C ARG A 68 -28.88 -21.31 2.52
N PRO A 69 -28.89 -20.45 1.48
CA PRO A 69 -27.95 -19.35 1.38
C PRO A 69 -28.02 -18.41 2.58
N GLN A 70 -26.92 -17.73 2.86
CA GLN A 70 -26.83 -16.65 3.83
C GLN A 70 -27.56 -15.41 3.28
N GLU A 71 -28.49 -14.84 4.06
CA GLU A 71 -29.19 -13.60 3.72
C GLU A 71 -28.30 -12.36 4.01
N GLU A 72 -28.56 -11.23 3.38
CA GLU A 72 -27.82 -10.00 3.62
C GLU A 72 -27.95 -9.48 5.04
N SER A 73 -29.11 -9.68 5.65
CA SER A 73 -29.39 -9.32 7.04
C SER A 73 -28.65 -10.18 8.06
N GLU A 74 -28.12 -11.33 7.67
CA GLU A 74 -27.40 -12.27 8.53
C GLU A 74 -25.90 -11.98 8.51
N ILE A 75 -25.40 -11.56 9.64
CA ILE A 75 -23.98 -11.28 9.83
C ILE A 75 -23.28 -12.51 10.40
N PHE A 76 -22.27 -12.99 9.72
CA PHE A 76 -21.33 -13.96 10.26
C PHE A 76 -20.06 -13.21 10.67
N ALA A 77 -19.83 -13.09 11.98
CA ALA A 77 -18.62 -12.53 12.56
C ALA A 77 -17.67 -13.66 12.96
N LEU A 78 -16.39 -13.53 12.61
CA LEU A 78 -15.35 -14.49 12.94
C LEU A 78 -14.16 -13.76 13.57
N ASP A 79 -13.89 -14.06 14.81
CA ASP A 79 -12.75 -13.58 15.56
C ASP A 79 -11.65 -14.65 15.57
N ILE A 80 -10.47 -14.29 15.09
CA ILE A 80 -9.33 -15.20 14.93
C ILE A 80 -8.28 -14.87 15.99
N GLY A 81 -8.58 -15.30 17.22
CA GLY A 81 -7.67 -15.08 18.34
C GLY A 81 -6.52 -16.09 18.42
N THR A 82 -5.47 -15.74 19.16
CA THR A 82 -4.28 -16.58 19.33
C THR A 82 -4.57 -17.95 19.92
N ARG A 83 -5.59 -18.09 20.79
CA ARG A 83 -5.98 -19.35 21.44
C ARG A 83 -7.18 -20.03 20.84
N THR A 84 -8.16 -19.27 20.42
CA THR A 84 -9.47 -19.76 19.98
C THR A 84 -9.94 -18.96 18.78
N ILE A 85 -10.67 -19.63 17.91
CA ILE A 85 -11.47 -18.94 16.89
C ILE A 85 -12.92 -18.97 17.34
N VAL A 86 -13.52 -17.78 17.41
CA VAL A 86 -14.92 -17.60 17.81
C VAL A 86 -15.75 -17.15 16.62
N GLY A 87 -16.80 -17.90 16.29
CA GLY A 87 -17.75 -17.53 15.24
C GLY A 87 -19.12 -17.23 15.81
N ILE A 88 -19.75 -16.16 15.35
CA ILE A 88 -21.09 -15.72 15.75
C ILE A 88 -21.93 -15.47 14.50
N ILE A 89 -23.15 -15.96 14.50
CA ILE A 89 -24.18 -15.56 13.53
C ILE A 89 -25.22 -14.74 14.29
N GLY A 90 -25.54 -13.57 13.77
CA GLY A 90 -26.54 -12.67 14.33
C GLY A 90 -27.16 -11.75 13.28
N HIS A 91 -28.11 -10.96 13.69
CA HIS A 91 -28.81 -9.97 12.86
C HIS A 91 -29.22 -8.76 13.69
N MET A 92 -29.42 -7.63 13.00
CA MET A 92 -30.00 -6.44 13.65
C MET A 92 -31.51 -6.56 13.71
N SER A 93 -32.07 -6.29 14.90
CA SER A 93 -33.51 -6.11 15.12
C SER A 93 -33.70 -4.75 15.76
N GLU A 94 -34.31 -3.83 15.06
CA GLU A 94 -34.37 -2.41 15.44
C GLU A 94 -32.95 -1.87 15.73
N ASN A 95 -32.64 -1.58 16.98
CA ASN A 95 -31.34 -1.07 17.43
C ASN A 95 -30.55 -2.08 18.29
N THR A 96 -30.88 -3.37 18.20
CA THR A 96 -30.32 -4.44 19.02
C THR A 96 -29.71 -5.51 18.13
N PHE A 97 -28.47 -5.88 18.34
CA PHE A 97 -27.83 -7.00 17.69
C PHE A 97 -28.22 -8.30 18.38
N CYS A 98 -28.98 -9.14 17.68
CA CYS A 98 -29.47 -10.41 18.16
C CYS A 98 -28.53 -11.54 17.79
N ILE A 99 -27.98 -12.25 18.76
CA ILE A 99 -27.10 -13.40 18.54
C ILE A 99 -27.92 -14.65 18.39
N ASP A 100 -27.91 -15.23 17.19
CA ASP A 100 -28.62 -16.46 16.88
C ASP A 100 -27.79 -17.69 17.26
N TYR A 101 -26.52 -17.72 16.86
CA TYR A 101 -25.63 -18.85 17.10
C TYR A 101 -24.22 -18.35 17.44
N ALA A 102 -23.56 -19.08 18.36
CA ALA A 102 -22.16 -18.88 18.68
C ALA A 102 -21.42 -20.21 18.82
N ILE A 103 -20.19 -20.27 18.36
CA ILE A 103 -19.26 -21.40 18.45
C ILE A 103 -17.87 -20.87 18.72
N SER A 104 -17.16 -21.50 19.67
CA SER A 104 -15.73 -21.32 19.91
C SER A 104 -15.02 -22.64 19.69
N VAL A 105 -13.84 -22.59 19.05
CA VAL A 105 -12.97 -23.75 18.79
C VAL A 105 -11.55 -23.37 19.14
N PRO A 106 -10.88 -24.08 20.06
CA PRO A 106 -9.48 -23.81 20.39
C PRO A 106 -8.53 -24.33 19.29
N HIS A 107 -7.41 -23.66 19.13
CA HIS A 107 -6.28 -24.17 18.36
C HIS A 107 -5.68 -25.40 19.04
N LYS A 108 -5.37 -26.43 18.26
CA LYS A 108 -4.71 -27.65 18.77
C LYS A 108 -3.21 -27.50 18.88
N GLN A 109 -2.64 -26.57 18.14
CA GLN A 109 -1.22 -26.27 18.07
C GLN A 109 -1.04 -24.74 18.06
N ARG A 110 0.15 -24.28 18.45
CA ARG A 110 0.48 -22.85 18.43
C ARG A 110 0.68 -22.39 16.97
N ALA A 111 -0.40 -22.05 16.29
CA ALA A 111 -0.44 -21.60 14.90
C ALA A 111 -0.48 -20.08 14.76
N MET A 112 -0.61 -19.39 15.89
CA MET A 112 -0.56 -17.94 15.99
C MET A 112 0.39 -17.52 17.11
N ILE A 113 1.12 -16.44 16.90
CA ILE A 113 2.05 -15.86 17.87
C ILE A 113 1.80 -14.35 17.91
N ASP A 114 1.58 -13.79 19.10
CA ASP A 114 1.35 -12.35 19.33
C ASP A 114 0.34 -11.75 18.35
N GLY A 115 -0.80 -12.41 18.16
CA GLY A 115 -1.87 -11.97 17.28
C GLY A 115 -1.60 -12.13 15.78
N GLN A 116 -0.46 -12.70 15.36
CA GLN A 116 -0.16 -12.99 13.95
C GLN A 116 -0.33 -14.46 13.61
N ILE A 117 -0.80 -14.71 12.38
CA ILE A 117 -0.91 -16.06 11.83
C ILE A 117 0.47 -16.50 11.34
N GLU A 118 1.04 -17.52 11.98
CA GLU A 118 2.30 -18.14 11.58
C GLU A 118 2.08 -19.32 10.62
N ASP A 119 0.99 -20.05 10.82
CA ASP A 119 0.62 -21.19 9.97
C ASP A 119 -0.81 -21.03 9.44
N ILE A 120 -0.91 -20.49 8.22
CA ILE A 120 -2.19 -20.23 7.55
C ILE A 120 -3.04 -21.50 7.39
N PRO A 121 -2.52 -22.64 6.91
CA PRO A 121 -3.27 -23.89 6.81
C PRO A 121 -3.87 -24.37 8.12
N ILE A 122 -3.14 -24.32 9.23
CA ILE A 122 -3.64 -24.76 10.54
C ILE A 122 -4.76 -23.84 11.03
N VAL A 123 -4.59 -22.54 10.93
CA VAL A 123 -5.64 -21.57 11.30
C VAL A 123 -6.87 -21.73 10.40
N ALA A 124 -6.68 -21.94 9.10
CA ALA A 124 -7.78 -22.18 8.16
C ALA A 124 -8.57 -23.44 8.49
N ASP A 125 -7.94 -24.52 8.97
CA ASP A 125 -8.65 -25.73 9.40
C ASP A 125 -9.52 -25.48 10.63
N VAL A 126 -9.05 -24.68 11.61
CA VAL A 126 -9.83 -24.31 12.78
C VAL A 126 -11.01 -23.40 12.39
N ALA A 127 -10.78 -22.40 11.52
CA ALA A 127 -11.83 -21.53 10.99
C ALA A 127 -12.90 -22.35 10.23
N LYS A 128 -12.47 -23.35 9.45
CA LYS A 128 -13.37 -24.31 8.79
C LYS A 128 -14.22 -25.08 9.78
N GLN A 129 -13.65 -25.55 10.87
CA GLN A 129 -14.40 -26.26 11.90
C GLN A 129 -15.47 -25.37 12.57
N VAL A 130 -15.16 -24.08 12.82
CA VAL A 130 -16.13 -23.10 13.32
C VAL A 130 -17.26 -22.94 12.32
N LYS A 131 -16.94 -22.68 11.04
CA LYS A 131 -17.89 -22.53 9.95
C LYS A 131 -18.81 -23.75 9.83
N GLU A 132 -18.26 -24.94 9.72
CA GLU A 132 -19.03 -26.19 9.58
C GLU A 132 -19.96 -26.44 10.77
N LYS A 133 -19.50 -26.17 11.99
CA LYS A 133 -20.34 -26.31 13.21
C LYS A 133 -21.49 -25.30 13.23
N LEU A 134 -21.25 -24.06 12.78
CA LEU A 134 -22.27 -23.03 12.65
C LEU A 134 -23.25 -23.36 11.53
N GLU A 135 -22.80 -23.78 10.35
CA GLU A 135 -23.65 -24.24 9.25
C GLU A 135 -24.53 -25.42 9.67
N ALA A 136 -24.00 -26.40 10.40
CA ALA A 136 -24.74 -27.54 10.91
C ALA A 136 -25.84 -27.15 11.94
N LYS A 137 -25.55 -26.15 12.80
CA LYS A 137 -26.50 -25.64 13.79
C LYS A 137 -27.60 -24.77 13.17
N SER A 138 -27.18 -23.82 12.32
CA SER A 138 -28.07 -22.80 11.75
C SER A 138 -28.86 -23.32 10.55
N GLY A 139 -28.29 -24.22 9.75
CA GLY A 139 -28.81 -24.61 8.45
C GLY A 139 -28.53 -23.57 7.34
N ILE A 140 -27.65 -22.62 7.59
CA ILE A 140 -27.23 -21.54 6.68
C ILE A 140 -25.92 -21.94 6.03
N LYS A 141 -25.78 -21.75 4.72
CA LYS A 141 -24.52 -21.86 4.00
C LYS A 141 -23.78 -20.53 4.09
N LEU A 142 -22.70 -20.49 4.86
CA LEU A 142 -21.93 -19.27 5.10
C LEU A 142 -21.00 -19.01 3.92
N SER A 143 -21.09 -17.80 3.37
CA SER A 143 -20.28 -17.33 2.23
C SER A 143 -19.66 -15.96 2.45
N ARG A 144 -20.20 -15.15 3.37
CA ARG A 144 -19.71 -13.81 3.71
C ARG A 144 -19.36 -13.75 5.18
N VAL A 145 -18.29 -13.06 5.54
CA VAL A 145 -17.76 -12.98 6.90
C VAL A 145 -17.25 -11.59 7.23
N ALA A 146 -17.51 -11.12 8.44
CA ALA A 146 -16.85 -9.98 9.05
C ALA A 146 -15.75 -10.48 9.98
N ILE A 147 -14.57 -9.86 9.92
CA ILE A 147 -13.40 -10.23 10.72
C ILE A 147 -12.79 -9.01 11.39
N ALA A 148 -11.96 -9.25 12.41
CA ALA A 148 -11.08 -8.22 12.96
C ALA A 148 -9.62 -8.65 12.86
N ALA A 149 -8.74 -7.66 12.94
CA ALA A 149 -7.31 -7.85 13.02
C ALA A 149 -6.79 -7.35 14.36
N ALA A 150 -5.84 -8.09 14.96
CA ALA A 150 -5.07 -7.65 16.10
C ALA A 150 -4.09 -6.53 15.70
N GLY A 151 -3.73 -5.68 16.64
CA GLY A 151 -2.95 -4.47 16.39
C GLY A 151 -1.45 -4.65 16.26
N ARG A 152 -0.91 -5.87 16.03
CA ARG A 152 0.55 -6.05 15.93
C ARG A 152 1.16 -5.23 14.79
N ALA A 153 2.19 -4.43 15.13
CA ALA A 153 2.81 -3.45 14.25
C ALA A 153 1.85 -2.37 13.72
N LEU A 154 0.77 -2.11 14.48
CA LEU A 154 -0.18 -1.04 14.20
C LEU A 154 0.56 0.30 14.12
N LYS A 155 0.33 1.02 13.03
CA LYS A 155 0.69 2.43 12.91
C LYS A 155 -0.59 3.25 12.88
N THR A 156 -0.54 4.41 13.49
CA THR A 156 -1.63 5.39 13.44
C THR A 156 -1.10 6.69 12.87
N HIS A 157 -1.85 7.29 11.97
CA HIS A 157 -1.53 8.60 11.43
C HIS A 157 -2.77 9.50 11.51
N SER A 158 -2.59 10.71 12.03
CA SER A 158 -3.66 11.71 12.10
C SER A 158 -3.43 12.76 11.04
N THR A 159 -4.44 13.03 10.25
CA THR A 159 -4.37 14.05 9.20
C THR A 159 -5.66 14.83 9.10
N GLU A 160 -5.60 16.00 8.49
CA GLU A 160 -6.77 16.81 8.16
C GLU A 160 -6.78 17.12 6.67
N MET A 161 -7.97 17.17 6.07
CA MET A 161 -8.17 17.56 4.69
C MET A 161 -9.35 18.51 4.54
N SER A 162 -9.18 19.51 3.67
CA SER A 162 -10.21 20.51 3.42
C SER A 162 -10.78 20.36 2.00
N PHE A 163 -12.09 20.48 1.89
CA PHE A 163 -12.85 20.34 0.65
C PHE A 163 -13.62 21.62 0.35
N ASP A 164 -13.53 22.14 -0.87
CA ASP A 164 -14.39 23.24 -1.34
C ASP A 164 -15.74 22.67 -1.79
N ILE A 165 -16.83 23.16 -1.18
CA ILE A 165 -18.19 22.67 -1.43
C ILE A 165 -19.14 23.79 -1.90
N LYS A 166 -18.60 24.92 -2.40
CA LYS A 166 -19.38 26.11 -2.79
C LYS A 166 -20.53 25.83 -3.78
N ASP A 167 -20.32 24.82 -4.65
CA ASP A 167 -21.26 24.44 -5.69
C ASP A 167 -22.29 23.40 -5.25
N LYS A 168 -22.22 22.93 -3.98
CA LYS A 168 -23.17 21.95 -3.46
C LYS A 168 -24.34 22.60 -2.77
N GLU A 169 -25.56 22.17 -3.13
CA GLU A 169 -26.77 22.66 -2.47
C GLU A 169 -26.88 22.20 -1.00
N VAL A 170 -26.59 20.94 -0.72
CA VAL A 170 -26.67 20.34 0.62
C VAL A 170 -25.66 19.19 0.68
N ILE A 171 -24.99 19.03 1.81
CA ILE A 171 -24.09 17.89 2.07
C ILE A 171 -24.92 16.64 2.31
N THR A 172 -24.70 15.61 1.52
CA THR A 172 -25.34 14.29 1.64
C THR A 172 -24.51 13.33 2.51
N GLN A 173 -25.08 12.18 2.87
CA GLN A 173 -24.34 11.12 3.58
C GLN A 173 -23.19 10.57 2.73
N ASP A 174 -23.39 10.47 1.42
CA ASP A 174 -22.37 9.97 0.49
C ASP A 174 -21.21 10.97 0.35
N ASP A 175 -21.49 12.28 0.39
CA ASP A 175 -20.45 13.29 0.43
C ASP A 175 -19.58 13.16 1.68
N VAL A 176 -20.20 12.96 2.85
CA VAL A 176 -19.47 12.81 4.10
C VAL A 176 -18.55 11.58 4.03
N LYS A 177 -19.06 10.44 3.54
CA LYS A 177 -18.25 9.24 3.33
C LYS A 177 -17.08 9.50 2.38
N ALA A 178 -17.32 10.23 1.28
CA ALA A 178 -16.26 10.56 0.32
C ALA A 178 -15.16 11.42 0.97
N PHE A 179 -15.55 12.46 1.75
CA PHE A 179 -14.59 13.32 2.46
C PHE A 179 -13.74 12.55 3.47
N GLU A 180 -14.39 11.68 4.29
CA GLU A 180 -13.69 10.85 5.27
C GLU A 180 -12.64 9.97 4.61
N LEU A 181 -13.01 9.38 3.49
CA LEU A 181 -12.20 8.43 2.79
C LEU A 181 -11.04 9.08 2.03
N GLU A 182 -11.26 10.22 1.36
CA GLU A 182 -10.16 10.98 0.76
C GLU A 182 -9.15 11.43 1.82
N THR A 183 -9.65 11.81 2.99
CA THR A 183 -8.77 12.15 4.12
C THR A 183 -8.02 10.92 4.62
N ALA A 184 -8.64 9.73 4.65
CA ALA A 184 -7.96 8.48 5.04
C ALA A 184 -6.90 8.04 4.01
N LEU A 185 -7.16 8.24 2.71
CA LEU A 185 -6.17 8.01 1.65
C LEU A 185 -4.97 8.94 1.79
N LYS A 186 -5.22 10.23 2.08
CA LYS A 186 -4.15 11.18 2.37
C LYS A 186 -3.29 10.72 3.56
N ALA A 187 -3.92 10.19 4.63
CA ALA A 187 -3.19 9.64 5.77
C ALA A 187 -2.29 8.46 5.36
N GLN A 188 -2.73 7.64 4.40
CA GLN A 188 -1.93 6.55 3.86
C GLN A 188 -0.73 7.05 3.06
N ASP A 189 -0.95 8.02 2.16
CA ASP A 189 0.12 8.61 1.35
C ASP A 189 1.19 9.27 2.25
N GLU A 190 0.76 10.00 3.29
CA GLU A 190 1.67 10.62 4.27
C GLU A 190 2.47 9.56 5.04
N LEU A 191 1.83 8.45 5.47
CA LEU A 191 2.50 7.35 6.14
C LEU A 191 3.50 6.62 5.23
N ASP A 192 3.12 6.38 3.97
CA ASP A 192 3.99 5.71 2.98
C ASP A 192 5.22 6.59 2.65
N ALA A 193 5.05 7.91 2.60
CA ALA A 193 6.16 8.85 2.42
C ALA A 193 7.15 8.85 3.59
N GLU A 194 6.68 8.67 4.82
CA GLU A 194 7.51 8.58 6.03
C GLU A 194 8.26 7.24 6.16
N THR A 195 7.79 6.19 5.47
CA THR A 195 8.27 4.81 5.67
C THR A 195 9.06 4.26 4.48
N THR A 196 9.70 5.10 3.71
CA THR A 196 10.48 4.77 2.49
C THR A 196 11.54 3.67 2.65
N ASP A 197 11.99 3.36 3.86
CA ASP A 197 13.01 2.34 4.15
C ASP A 197 12.46 0.95 4.50
N MET A 198 11.15 0.77 4.61
CA MET A 198 10.54 -0.52 4.95
C MET A 198 9.91 -1.17 3.72
N ASN A 199 10.40 -2.32 3.31
CA ASN A 199 9.86 -3.17 2.24
C ASN A 199 8.46 -3.69 2.60
N GLY A 200 7.43 -2.83 2.65
CA GLY A 200 6.07 -3.28 2.90
C GLY A 200 5.06 -2.14 2.82
N SER A 201 4.04 -2.31 2.00
CA SER A 201 2.87 -1.43 2.00
C SER A 201 2.05 -1.66 3.28
N PHE A 202 1.39 -0.61 3.74
CA PHE A 202 0.45 -0.66 4.86
C PHE A 202 -0.98 -0.68 4.34
N TYR A 203 -1.86 -1.37 5.04
CA TYR A 203 -3.29 -1.38 4.80
C TYR A 203 -4.00 -0.49 5.82
N CYS A 204 -4.82 0.45 5.36
CA CYS A 204 -5.77 1.14 6.24
C CYS A 204 -6.86 0.14 6.66
N VAL A 205 -6.88 -0.22 7.93
CA VAL A 205 -7.85 -1.18 8.48
C VAL A 205 -9.00 -0.50 9.21
N GLY A 206 -8.95 0.82 9.33
CA GLY A 206 -10.01 1.64 9.87
C GLY A 206 -9.59 3.07 10.11
N HIS A 207 -10.57 3.97 10.17
CA HIS A 207 -10.34 5.33 10.61
C HIS A 207 -11.44 5.79 11.55
N THR A 208 -11.19 6.85 12.28
CA THR A 208 -12.16 7.48 13.15
C THR A 208 -12.03 8.99 13.01
N VAL A 209 -13.14 9.64 12.72
CA VAL A 209 -13.18 11.10 12.63
C VAL A 209 -13.03 11.70 14.04
N ILE A 210 -12.04 12.56 14.20
CA ILE A 210 -11.80 13.35 15.40
C ILE A 210 -12.80 14.49 15.45
N GLN A 211 -12.90 15.24 14.32
CA GLN A 211 -13.87 16.35 14.19
C GLN A 211 -14.15 16.71 12.73
N TYR A 212 -15.32 17.32 12.53
CA TYR A 212 -15.64 18.05 11.31
C TYR A 212 -15.66 19.55 11.59
N LEU A 213 -15.17 20.32 10.62
CA LEU A 213 -15.33 21.77 10.58
C LEU A 213 -16.12 22.15 9.33
N LEU A 214 -17.11 23.01 9.48
CA LEU A 214 -17.86 23.63 8.40
C LEU A 214 -17.61 25.14 8.45
N ASP A 215 -17.02 25.69 7.39
CA ASP A 215 -16.57 27.09 7.34
C ASP A 215 -15.74 27.47 8.61
N ASP A 216 -14.82 26.55 9.00
CA ASP A 216 -13.93 26.62 10.16
C ASP A 216 -14.62 26.53 11.54
N TYR A 217 -15.94 26.25 11.59
CA TYR A 217 -16.66 26.01 12.85
C TYR A 217 -16.88 24.50 13.09
N LYS A 218 -16.56 24.06 14.30
CA LYS A 218 -16.74 22.65 14.70
C LYS A 218 -18.22 22.25 14.70
N ILE A 219 -18.52 21.14 14.01
CA ILE A 219 -19.87 20.58 13.86
C ILE A 219 -19.86 19.08 14.15
N LYS A 220 -20.95 18.54 14.69
CA LYS A 220 -21.08 17.09 14.97
C LYS A 220 -21.45 16.27 13.76
N SER A 221 -22.24 16.81 12.85
CA SER A 221 -22.70 16.15 11.64
C SER A 221 -22.75 17.15 10.51
N LEU A 222 -22.23 16.77 9.38
CA LEU A 222 -22.24 17.57 8.16
C LEU A 222 -23.53 17.42 7.35
N VAL A 223 -24.20 16.26 7.48
CA VAL A 223 -25.37 15.91 6.67
C VAL A 223 -26.51 16.92 6.84
N GLY A 224 -27.03 17.40 5.72
CA GLY A 224 -28.12 18.37 5.69
C GLY A 224 -27.67 19.84 5.81
N HIS A 225 -26.40 20.08 6.06
CA HIS A 225 -25.85 21.44 6.16
C HIS A 225 -25.41 21.98 4.80
N LYS A 226 -25.24 23.29 4.74
CA LYS A 226 -24.70 24.07 3.60
C LYS A 226 -23.50 24.86 4.09
N GLY A 227 -22.47 25.00 3.26
CA GLY A 227 -21.27 25.75 3.58
C GLY A 227 -20.41 25.96 2.33
N ARG A 228 -19.24 26.54 2.54
CA ARG A 228 -18.25 26.78 1.48
C ARG A 228 -17.09 25.80 1.55
N LYS A 229 -16.72 25.43 2.78
CA LYS A 229 -15.54 24.61 3.07
C LYS A 229 -15.88 23.59 4.14
N VAL A 230 -15.57 22.33 3.87
CA VAL A 230 -15.57 21.28 4.89
C VAL A 230 -14.13 20.90 5.19
N THR A 231 -13.79 20.78 6.47
CA THR A 231 -12.52 20.16 6.89
C THR A 231 -12.84 18.93 7.72
N VAL A 232 -12.21 17.83 7.39
CA VAL A 232 -12.28 16.57 8.11
C VAL A 232 -10.92 16.32 8.76
N GLU A 233 -10.91 16.16 10.07
CA GLU A 233 -9.76 15.69 10.83
C GLU A 233 -10.05 14.27 11.31
N LEU A 234 -9.16 13.33 11.00
CA LEU A 234 -9.32 11.93 11.37
C LEU A 234 -8.00 11.31 11.83
N ILE A 235 -8.12 10.21 12.56
CA ILE A 235 -7.04 9.27 12.83
C ILE A 235 -7.30 7.99 12.03
N ALA A 236 -6.33 7.58 11.23
CA ALA A 236 -6.38 6.32 10.50
C ALA A 236 -5.40 5.31 11.13
N ALA A 237 -5.79 4.05 11.07
CA ALA A 237 -5.05 2.93 11.63
C ALA A 237 -4.62 1.99 10.50
N PHE A 238 -3.34 1.63 10.50
CA PHE A 238 -2.69 0.90 9.43
C PHE A 238 -2.00 -0.36 9.95
N LEU A 239 -2.16 -1.46 9.24
CA LEU A 239 -1.44 -2.70 9.49
C LEU A 239 -0.55 -3.06 8.31
N PRO A 240 0.60 -3.73 8.54
CA PRO A 240 1.41 -4.26 7.45
C PRO A 240 0.61 -5.20 6.56
N SER A 241 0.77 -5.08 5.24
CA SER A 241 0.07 -5.93 4.25
C SER A 241 0.14 -7.43 4.54
N PRO A 242 1.28 -8.02 4.96
CA PRO A 242 1.35 -9.45 5.26
C PRO A 242 0.39 -9.90 6.38
N VAL A 243 0.12 -9.03 7.37
CA VAL A 243 -0.83 -9.33 8.46
C VAL A 243 -2.25 -9.46 7.91
N VAL A 244 -2.64 -8.48 7.11
CA VAL A 244 -3.98 -8.45 6.48
C VAL A 244 -4.13 -9.58 5.46
N GLU A 245 -3.12 -9.80 4.62
CA GLU A 245 -3.13 -10.86 3.59
C GLU A 245 -3.26 -12.27 4.20
N SER A 246 -2.61 -12.54 5.34
CA SER A 246 -2.74 -13.82 6.03
C SER A 246 -4.16 -14.09 6.52
N LEU A 247 -4.85 -13.07 7.06
CA LEU A 247 -6.25 -13.19 7.45
C LEU A 247 -7.15 -13.49 6.26
N TYR A 248 -6.94 -12.77 5.14
CA TYR A 248 -7.71 -13.01 3.92
C TYR A 248 -7.42 -14.38 3.32
N ALA A 249 -6.17 -14.85 3.36
CA ALA A 249 -5.81 -16.18 2.87
C ALA A 249 -6.57 -17.29 3.62
N VAL A 250 -6.70 -17.17 4.95
CA VAL A 250 -7.53 -18.05 5.77
C VAL A 250 -8.99 -18.05 5.32
N MET A 251 -9.55 -16.87 5.02
CA MET A 251 -10.94 -16.74 4.55
C MET A 251 -11.12 -17.34 3.14
N ASP A 252 -10.22 -17.03 2.22
CA ASP A 252 -10.23 -17.56 0.85
C ASP A 252 -10.15 -19.10 0.83
N MET A 253 -9.28 -19.71 1.66
CA MET A 253 -9.21 -21.18 1.80
C MET A 253 -10.50 -21.80 2.28
N ASN A 254 -11.34 -21.04 2.97
CA ASN A 254 -12.65 -21.47 3.46
C ASN A 254 -13.82 -21.07 2.55
N GLY A 255 -13.55 -20.43 1.41
CA GLY A 255 -14.56 -19.93 0.48
C GLY A 255 -15.45 -18.87 1.11
N LEU A 256 -14.88 -18.01 1.96
CA LEU A 256 -15.54 -16.92 2.65
C LEU A 256 -15.10 -15.59 2.06
N GLN A 257 -16.06 -14.78 1.63
CA GLN A 257 -15.82 -13.40 1.23
C GLN A 257 -15.81 -12.50 2.46
N VAL A 258 -14.74 -11.79 2.70
CA VAL A 258 -14.67 -10.78 3.75
C VAL A 258 -15.49 -9.56 3.33
N VAL A 259 -16.51 -9.22 4.12
CA VAL A 259 -17.38 -8.05 3.89
C VAL A 259 -17.08 -6.91 4.84
N SER A 260 -16.34 -7.15 5.91
CA SER A 260 -15.91 -6.12 6.86
C SER A 260 -14.62 -6.57 7.53
N LEU A 261 -13.61 -5.70 7.53
CA LEU A 261 -12.41 -5.83 8.34
C LEU A 261 -12.37 -4.64 9.31
N THR A 262 -12.14 -4.91 10.58
CA THR A 262 -12.02 -3.87 11.62
C THR A 262 -10.82 -4.19 12.52
N LEU A 263 -10.50 -3.29 13.46
CA LEU A 263 -9.57 -3.59 14.55
C LEU A 263 -10.33 -4.15 15.76
N GLU A 264 -9.73 -5.10 16.46
CA GLU A 264 -10.29 -5.71 17.66
C GLU A 264 -10.72 -4.67 18.71
N PRO A 265 -9.89 -3.66 19.07
CA PRO A 265 -10.28 -2.65 20.04
C PRO A 265 -11.41 -1.73 19.55
N ILE A 266 -11.57 -1.50 18.24
CA ILE A 266 -12.72 -0.77 17.70
C ILE A 266 -13.99 -1.58 17.87
N ALA A 267 -13.95 -2.86 17.53
CA ALA A 267 -15.06 -3.77 17.68
C ALA A 267 -15.54 -3.83 19.15
N ALA A 268 -14.60 -4.03 20.06
CA ALA A 268 -14.88 -4.08 21.50
C ALA A 268 -15.46 -2.76 22.05
N MET A 269 -14.88 -1.62 21.63
CA MET A 269 -15.33 -0.30 22.08
C MET A 269 -16.76 0.00 21.65
N ASN A 270 -17.17 -0.47 20.49
CA ASN A 270 -18.52 -0.21 19.94
C ASN A 270 -19.64 -0.80 20.79
N ILE A 271 -19.37 -1.87 21.55
CA ILE A 271 -20.38 -2.53 22.38
C ILE A 271 -20.21 -2.32 23.89
N ILE A 272 -19.00 -1.98 24.33
CA ILE A 272 -18.73 -1.78 25.77
C ILE A 272 -18.90 -0.32 26.16
N ILE A 273 -18.45 0.63 25.34
CA ILE A 273 -18.43 2.05 25.69
C ILE A 273 -19.46 2.80 24.83
N PRO A 274 -20.63 3.14 25.41
CA PRO A 274 -21.64 3.93 24.72
C PRO A 274 -21.10 5.29 24.27
N PRO A 275 -21.63 5.89 23.19
CA PRO A 275 -21.18 7.17 22.67
C PRO A 275 -21.14 8.31 23.71
N GLU A 276 -22.08 8.27 24.68
CA GLU A 276 -22.16 9.28 25.75
C GLU A 276 -20.97 9.19 26.72
N ILE A 277 -20.46 7.99 26.95
CA ILE A 277 -19.28 7.77 27.81
C ILE A 277 -17.99 8.10 27.09
N ARG A 278 -17.94 7.98 25.74
CA ARG A 278 -16.77 8.39 24.95
C ARG A 278 -16.47 9.88 25.00
N LEU A 279 -17.40 10.70 25.54
CA LEU A 279 -17.16 12.11 25.77
C LEU A 279 -16.07 12.36 26.82
N ILE A 280 -15.92 11.45 27.78
CA ILE A 280 -14.84 11.51 28.78
C ILE A 280 -13.65 10.68 28.29
N ASN A 281 -12.46 10.98 28.84
CA ASN A 281 -11.25 10.23 28.52
C ASN A 281 -11.31 8.84 29.14
N VAL A 282 -11.53 7.80 28.34
CA VAL A 282 -11.58 6.41 28.79
C VAL A 282 -10.72 5.52 27.89
N ALA A 283 -10.08 4.53 28.50
CA ALA A 283 -9.34 3.49 27.82
C ALA A 283 -10.11 2.18 27.80
N LEU A 284 -10.09 1.47 26.68
CA LEU A 284 -10.47 0.09 26.56
C LEU A 284 -9.23 -0.73 26.27
N VAL A 285 -9.05 -1.86 26.97
CA VAL A 285 -7.93 -2.79 26.76
C VAL A 285 -8.51 -4.16 26.49
N ASP A 286 -8.31 -4.69 25.31
CA ASP A 286 -8.63 -6.07 24.94
C ASP A 286 -7.40 -6.94 25.20
N ILE A 287 -7.49 -7.77 26.24
CA ILE A 287 -6.39 -8.63 26.68
C ILE A 287 -6.66 -10.04 26.17
N GLY A 288 -6.00 -10.37 25.07
CA GLY A 288 -6.03 -11.71 24.48
C GLY A 288 -5.03 -12.65 25.14
N ALA A 289 -4.65 -13.68 24.40
CA ALA A 289 -3.55 -14.54 24.80
C ALA A 289 -2.20 -13.97 24.39
N GLY A 290 -2.05 -13.52 23.15
CA GLY A 290 -0.80 -13.03 22.61
C GLY A 290 -0.70 -11.51 22.49
N THR A 291 -1.80 -10.75 22.59
CA THR A 291 -1.80 -9.27 22.48
C THR A 291 -2.69 -8.61 23.53
N SER A 292 -2.33 -7.38 23.88
CA SER A 292 -3.18 -6.45 24.63
C SER A 292 -3.40 -5.21 23.76
N ASP A 293 -4.59 -5.09 23.18
CA ASP A 293 -4.96 -4.03 22.24
C ASP A 293 -5.70 -2.91 22.98
N ILE A 294 -5.26 -1.67 22.78
CA ILE A 294 -5.70 -0.50 23.53
C ILE A 294 -6.36 0.50 22.58
N ALA A 295 -7.53 0.99 22.93
CA ALA A 295 -8.16 2.14 22.30
C ALA A 295 -8.53 3.19 23.34
N ILE A 296 -8.27 4.46 23.06
CA ILE A 296 -8.54 5.58 23.94
C ILE A 296 -9.54 6.50 23.30
N SER A 297 -10.60 6.82 24.02
CA SER A 297 -11.62 7.76 23.56
C SER A 297 -11.62 9.04 24.38
N GLN A 298 -11.90 10.14 23.70
CA GLN A 298 -12.06 11.47 24.29
C GLN A 298 -12.96 12.32 23.38
N ASN A 299 -13.77 13.18 23.96
CA ASN A 299 -14.65 14.10 23.21
C ASN A 299 -15.62 13.42 22.23
N GLY A 300 -15.95 12.15 22.47
CA GLY A 300 -16.88 11.38 21.65
C GLY A 300 -16.23 10.54 20.56
N SER A 301 -14.92 10.68 20.34
CA SER A 301 -14.18 9.98 19.28
C SER A 301 -13.03 9.17 19.86
N ILE A 302 -12.53 8.20 19.12
CA ILE A 302 -11.28 7.51 19.45
C ILE A 302 -10.13 8.44 19.03
N VAL A 303 -9.21 8.71 19.96
CA VAL A 303 -8.11 9.63 19.77
C VAL A 303 -6.75 8.95 19.69
N ALA A 304 -6.63 7.72 20.18
CA ALA A 304 -5.41 6.95 20.09
C ALA A 304 -5.66 5.45 20.12
N TYR A 305 -4.76 4.72 19.47
CA TYR A 305 -4.62 3.27 19.56
C TYR A 305 -3.21 2.93 20.03
N ALA A 306 -3.09 1.85 20.79
CA ALA A 306 -1.81 1.25 21.14
C ALA A 306 -1.95 -0.26 21.23
N MET A 307 -0.86 -0.97 21.23
CA MET A 307 -0.82 -2.41 21.36
C MET A 307 0.44 -2.85 22.09
N SER A 308 0.32 -3.93 22.84
CA SER A 308 1.41 -4.67 23.44
C SER A 308 1.36 -6.13 23.06
N THR A 309 2.53 -6.76 22.93
CA THR A 309 2.68 -8.21 22.81
C THR A 309 2.78 -8.89 24.17
N VAL A 310 2.65 -8.15 25.26
CA VAL A 310 2.58 -8.67 26.63
C VAL A 310 1.10 -8.90 26.95
N ALA A 311 0.71 -10.16 27.17
CA ALA A 311 -0.70 -10.56 27.34
C ALA A 311 -0.84 -11.85 28.18
N GLY A 312 -1.91 -12.62 27.94
CA GLY A 312 -2.20 -13.81 28.71
C GLY A 312 -1.17 -14.95 28.63
N ASP A 313 -0.36 -14.97 27.55
CA ASP A 313 0.66 -16.00 27.35
C ASP A 313 1.84 -15.85 28.30
N GLU A 314 2.18 -14.63 28.71
CA GLU A 314 3.20 -14.36 29.73
C GLU A 314 2.91 -15.10 31.03
N ILE A 315 1.62 -15.12 31.43
CA ILE A 315 1.20 -15.85 32.62
C ILE A 315 1.34 -17.36 32.40
N THR A 316 0.99 -17.85 31.21
CA THR A 316 1.13 -19.29 30.87
C THR A 316 2.58 -19.71 30.85
N GLU A 317 3.46 -18.88 30.29
CA GLU A 317 4.91 -19.15 30.26
C GLU A 317 5.53 -19.14 31.68
N GLU A 318 5.05 -18.26 32.56
CA GLU A 318 5.49 -18.28 33.96
C GLU A 318 5.02 -19.56 34.67
N ILE A 319 3.81 -20.04 34.41
CA ILE A 319 3.33 -21.33 34.92
C ILE A 319 4.20 -22.49 34.43
N ILE A 320 4.50 -22.54 33.11
CA ILE A 320 5.38 -23.55 32.52
C ILE A 320 6.73 -23.57 33.26
N ARG A 321 7.33 -22.41 33.43
CA ARG A 321 8.66 -22.24 34.05
C ARG A 321 8.66 -22.67 35.52
N LYS A 322 7.62 -22.30 36.26
CA LYS A 322 7.53 -22.49 37.69
C LYS A 322 7.12 -23.90 38.11
N TYR A 323 6.14 -24.45 37.36
CA TYR A 323 5.55 -25.77 37.71
C TYR A 323 6.06 -26.91 36.82
N ILE A 324 6.96 -26.62 35.87
CA ILE A 324 7.62 -27.60 34.96
C ILE A 324 6.54 -28.44 34.22
N VAL A 325 5.58 -27.77 33.65
CA VAL A 325 4.44 -28.37 32.89
C VAL A 325 4.56 -28.05 31.42
N ASP A 326 3.85 -28.80 30.59
CA ASP A 326 3.68 -28.42 29.20
C ASP A 326 2.67 -27.26 29.07
N PHE A 327 2.64 -26.66 27.87
CA PHE A 327 1.82 -25.50 27.58
C PHE A 327 0.32 -25.74 27.81
N GLN A 328 -0.21 -26.91 27.39
CA GLN A 328 -1.62 -27.23 27.54
C GLN A 328 -1.99 -27.39 29.02
N THR A 329 -1.16 -28.08 29.79
CA THR A 329 -1.34 -28.22 31.24
C THR A 329 -1.29 -26.85 31.94
N ALA A 330 -0.37 -25.96 31.53
CA ALA A 330 -0.31 -24.60 32.08
C ALA A 330 -1.57 -23.80 31.79
N GLU A 331 -2.13 -23.89 30.58
CA GLU A 331 -3.41 -23.25 30.25
C GLU A 331 -4.58 -23.81 31.07
N GLU A 332 -4.65 -25.12 31.25
CA GLU A 332 -5.65 -25.76 32.10
C GLU A 332 -5.53 -25.31 33.57
N MET A 333 -4.32 -25.20 34.10
CA MET A 333 -4.06 -24.67 35.43
C MET A 333 -4.49 -23.19 35.54
N LYS A 334 -4.13 -22.34 34.56
CA LYS A 334 -4.53 -20.92 34.51
C LYS A 334 -6.05 -20.75 34.54
N LEU A 335 -6.78 -21.59 33.83
CA LEU A 335 -8.25 -21.55 33.76
C LEU A 335 -8.93 -22.15 34.99
N SER A 336 -8.19 -22.73 35.95
CA SER A 336 -8.74 -23.44 37.11
C SER A 336 -9.01 -22.55 38.33
N SER A 337 -9.12 -21.22 38.15
CA SER A 337 -9.31 -20.26 39.26
C SER A 337 -10.59 -20.48 40.10
N TYR A 338 -11.53 -21.22 39.60
CA TYR A 338 -12.80 -21.56 40.27
C TYR A 338 -12.72 -22.81 41.19
N GLN A 339 -11.59 -23.55 41.16
CA GLN A 339 -11.37 -24.76 41.99
C GLN A 339 -10.73 -24.36 43.31
N GLU A 340 -10.90 -25.18 44.37
CA GLU A 340 -10.18 -24.95 45.63
C GLU A 340 -8.72 -25.37 45.54
N GLN A 341 -8.45 -26.45 44.78
CA GLN A 341 -7.12 -27.01 44.53
C GLN A 341 -6.95 -27.33 43.07
N ILE A 342 -5.75 -27.12 42.56
CA ILE A 342 -5.35 -27.45 41.20
C ILE A 342 -4.47 -28.69 41.26
N THR A 343 -4.91 -29.76 40.58
CA THR A 343 -4.13 -30.99 40.42
C THR A 343 -3.58 -31.02 39.01
N TYR A 344 -2.29 -31.24 38.86
CA TYR A 344 -1.62 -31.27 37.57
C TYR A 344 -0.53 -32.34 37.55
N LYS A 345 -0.08 -32.70 36.34
CA LYS A 345 1.01 -33.59 36.10
C LYS A 345 2.16 -32.83 35.48
N ASP A 346 3.35 -32.94 36.06
CA ASP A 346 4.54 -32.33 35.49
C ASP A 346 5.06 -33.10 34.26
N ILE A 347 6.02 -32.50 33.51
CA ILE A 347 6.60 -33.16 32.33
C ILE A 347 7.37 -34.44 32.64
N LEU A 348 7.71 -34.69 33.90
CA LEU A 348 8.37 -35.91 34.37
C LEU A 348 7.36 -37.01 34.71
N GLY A 349 6.06 -36.68 34.69
CA GLY A 349 4.96 -37.60 34.94
C GLY A 349 4.53 -37.73 36.41
N PHE A 350 4.98 -36.86 37.29
CA PHE A 350 4.57 -36.83 38.69
C PHE A 350 3.29 -36.01 38.87
N ASP A 351 2.38 -36.52 39.72
CA ASP A 351 1.15 -35.85 40.08
C ASP A 351 1.40 -34.87 41.25
N HIS A 352 0.94 -33.66 41.10
CA HIS A 352 1.06 -32.59 42.10
C HIS A 352 -0.31 -31.97 42.39
N THR A 353 -0.44 -31.38 43.57
CA THR A 353 -1.62 -30.60 43.97
C THR A 353 -1.15 -29.34 44.66
N VAL A 354 -1.74 -28.20 44.29
CA VAL A 354 -1.48 -26.87 44.87
C VAL A 354 -2.79 -26.18 45.21
N GLU A 355 -2.83 -25.46 46.32
CA GLU A 355 -3.96 -24.61 46.67
C GLU A 355 -4.09 -23.46 45.67
N THR A 356 -5.31 -23.22 45.15
CA THR A 356 -5.53 -22.22 44.10
C THR A 356 -5.09 -20.81 44.52
N GLY A 357 -5.33 -20.44 45.78
CA GLY A 357 -4.85 -19.15 46.31
C GLY A 357 -3.33 -19.01 46.32
N GLU A 358 -2.60 -20.07 46.70
CA GLU A 358 -1.15 -20.12 46.67
C GLU A 358 -0.61 -20.08 45.23
N PHE A 359 -1.26 -20.82 44.33
CA PHE A 359 -0.93 -20.85 42.91
C PHE A 359 -0.98 -19.45 42.31
N PHE A 360 -2.12 -18.73 42.39
CA PHE A 360 -2.26 -17.39 41.81
C PHE A 360 -1.38 -16.37 42.52
N ALA A 361 -1.23 -16.45 43.86
CA ALA A 361 -0.28 -15.59 44.59
C ALA A 361 1.16 -15.75 44.06
N SER A 362 1.51 -16.95 43.62
CA SER A 362 2.82 -17.23 43.07
C SER A 362 3.08 -16.60 41.69
N LEU A 363 2.03 -16.24 40.94
CA LEU A 363 2.08 -15.60 39.62
C LEU A 363 2.04 -14.06 39.69
N PHE A 364 1.93 -13.49 40.91
CA PHE A 364 1.85 -12.06 41.13
C PHE A 364 2.89 -11.24 40.37
N PRO A 365 4.20 -11.63 40.31
CA PRO A 365 5.20 -10.84 39.59
C PRO A 365 4.91 -10.75 38.08
N ALA A 366 4.37 -11.80 37.48
CA ALA A 366 3.99 -11.80 36.05
C ALA A 366 2.74 -10.93 35.81
N VAL A 367 1.74 -11.01 36.72
CA VAL A 367 0.54 -10.14 36.67
C VAL A 367 0.90 -8.68 36.86
N ASP A 368 1.80 -8.36 37.78
CA ASP A 368 2.31 -7.01 38.01
C ASP A 368 3.05 -6.46 36.79
N SER A 369 3.86 -7.29 36.13
CA SER A 369 4.55 -6.91 34.87
C SER A 369 3.58 -6.64 33.73
N LEU A 370 2.54 -7.47 33.57
CA LEU A 370 1.48 -7.27 32.56
C LEU A 370 0.70 -5.97 32.84
N ALA A 371 0.35 -5.72 34.11
CA ALA A 371 -0.35 -4.50 34.50
C ALA A 371 0.50 -3.24 34.28
N ASP A 372 1.81 -3.32 34.55
CA ASP A 372 2.76 -2.23 34.33
C ASP A 372 2.92 -1.91 32.85
N ASP A 373 2.98 -2.94 32.00
CA ASP A 373 3.05 -2.77 30.55
C ASP A 373 1.76 -2.14 29.99
N ILE A 374 0.60 -2.62 30.39
CA ILE A 374 -0.70 -2.02 30.01
C ILE A 374 -0.76 -0.54 30.42
N ALA A 375 -0.39 -0.23 31.66
CA ALA A 375 -0.43 1.13 32.17
C ALA A 375 0.54 2.06 31.41
N LYS A 376 1.76 1.61 31.14
CA LYS A 376 2.74 2.36 30.33
C LYS A 376 2.24 2.66 28.94
N ASN A 377 1.65 1.67 28.26
CA ASN A 377 1.11 1.85 26.92
C ASN A 377 -0.09 2.81 26.92
N ILE A 378 -0.97 2.74 27.92
CA ILE A 378 -2.06 3.71 28.10
C ILE A 378 -1.50 5.13 28.28
N ILE A 379 -0.56 5.33 29.20
CA ILE A 379 0.03 6.66 29.45
C ILE A 379 0.76 7.18 28.21
N LYS A 380 1.51 6.32 27.52
CA LYS A 380 2.22 6.70 26.28
C LYS A 380 1.26 7.17 25.19
N ALA A 381 0.13 6.48 25.01
CA ALA A 381 -0.85 6.80 23.97
C ALA A 381 -1.77 7.97 24.34
N ASN A 382 -2.08 8.14 25.63
CA ASN A 382 -3.03 9.14 26.15
C ASN A 382 -2.36 10.41 26.69
N GLY A 383 -1.07 10.36 26.99
CA GLY A 383 -0.33 11.44 27.65
C GLY A 383 -0.63 11.58 29.15
N GLN A 384 -1.64 10.91 29.69
CA GLN A 384 -2.08 10.94 31.09
C GLN A 384 -2.89 9.71 31.46
N ALA A 385 -3.16 9.50 32.76
CA ALA A 385 -4.09 8.46 33.20
C ALA A 385 -5.53 8.77 32.72
N PRO A 386 -6.28 7.78 32.23
CA PRO A 386 -7.66 7.96 31.81
C PRO A 386 -8.60 8.10 33.02
N ALA A 387 -9.80 8.63 32.80
CA ALA A 387 -10.83 8.72 33.84
C ALA A 387 -11.37 7.35 34.27
N ALA A 388 -11.38 6.34 33.35
CA ALA A 388 -11.72 4.97 33.64
C ALA A 388 -11.08 4.02 32.60
N VAL A 389 -10.93 2.75 32.96
CA VAL A 389 -10.41 1.68 32.10
C VAL A 389 -11.41 0.54 32.03
N PHE A 390 -11.67 0.03 30.83
CA PHE A 390 -12.46 -1.17 30.61
C PHE A 390 -11.53 -2.27 30.10
N LEU A 391 -11.43 -3.37 30.84
CA LEU A 391 -10.67 -4.55 30.45
C LEU A 391 -11.63 -5.57 29.82
N VAL A 392 -11.32 -6.06 28.63
CA VAL A 392 -12.08 -7.08 27.92
C VAL A 392 -11.13 -8.19 27.44
N GLY A 393 -11.65 -9.19 26.72
CA GLY A 393 -10.86 -10.34 26.32
C GLY A 393 -10.65 -11.36 27.43
N GLY A 394 -10.19 -12.55 27.08
CA GLY A 394 -10.01 -13.66 28.04
C GLY A 394 -8.99 -13.39 29.14
N GLY A 395 -7.93 -12.63 28.82
CA GLY A 395 -6.87 -12.22 29.76
C GLY A 395 -7.36 -11.27 30.85
N SER A 396 -8.45 -10.55 30.62
CA SER A 396 -9.05 -9.67 31.65
C SER A 396 -9.56 -10.39 32.89
N LEU A 397 -9.73 -11.73 32.81
CA LEU A 397 -10.14 -12.59 33.91
C LEU A 397 -8.98 -13.03 34.83
N ILE A 398 -7.73 -12.66 34.52
CA ILE A 398 -6.59 -12.98 35.37
C ILE A 398 -6.83 -12.34 36.74
N PRO A 399 -6.77 -13.11 37.84
CA PRO A 399 -6.97 -12.60 39.20
C PRO A 399 -6.05 -11.42 39.50
N ASP A 400 -6.59 -10.42 40.20
CA ASP A 400 -5.92 -9.18 40.64
C ASP A 400 -5.43 -8.25 39.51
N LEU A 401 -5.51 -8.60 38.24
CA LEU A 401 -5.02 -7.77 37.11
C LEU A 401 -5.69 -6.38 37.11
N ALA A 402 -7.01 -6.32 37.23
CA ALA A 402 -7.74 -5.04 37.22
C ALA A 402 -7.28 -4.10 38.36
N LYS A 403 -7.02 -4.67 39.52
CA LYS A 403 -6.50 -3.95 40.69
C LYS A 403 -5.09 -3.43 40.43
N GLN A 404 -4.19 -4.29 39.88
CA GLN A 404 -2.83 -3.90 39.56
C GLN A 404 -2.80 -2.78 38.50
N VAL A 405 -3.65 -2.87 37.46
CA VAL A 405 -3.76 -1.80 36.45
C VAL A 405 -4.20 -0.47 37.09
N ALA A 406 -5.15 -0.51 38.03
CA ALA A 406 -5.57 0.69 38.78
C ALA A 406 -4.42 1.30 39.60
N GLU A 407 -3.66 0.45 40.30
CA GLU A 407 -2.50 0.88 41.08
C GLU A 407 -1.41 1.50 40.21
N LYS A 408 -1.07 0.88 39.07
CA LYS A 408 -0.06 1.39 38.13
C LYS A 408 -0.46 2.70 37.44
N LEU A 409 -1.76 2.90 37.21
CA LEU A 409 -2.31 4.14 36.64
C LEU A 409 -2.58 5.23 37.70
N GLU A 410 -2.39 4.91 39.01
CA GLU A 410 -2.71 5.80 40.10
C GLU A 410 -4.18 6.29 40.13
N ILE A 411 -5.11 5.43 39.69
CA ILE A 411 -6.55 5.70 39.68
C ILE A 411 -7.27 4.80 40.68
N PRO A 412 -8.43 5.22 41.20
CA PRO A 412 -9.22 4.39 42.11
C PRO A 412 -9.59 3.03 41.47
N GLU A 413 -9.51 1.94 42.23
CA GLU A 413 -9.81 0.57 41.75
C GLU A 413 -11.20 0.47 41.12
N ASN A 414 -12.20 1.17 41.65
CA ASN A 414 -13.55 1.21 41.09
C ASN A 414 -13.69 1.90 39.73
N ARG A 415 -12.59 2.45 39.19
CA ARG A 415 -12.53 3.01 37.83
C ARG A 415 -11.92 2.06 36.80
N VAL A 416 -11.51 0.87 37.22
CA VAL A 416 -11.11 -0.22 36.34
C VAL A 416 -12.16 -1.33 36.40
N ALA A 417 -12.78 -1.64 35.28
CA ALA A 417 -13.88 -2.59 35.22
C ALA A 417 -13.60 -3.67 34.16
N VAL A 418 -13.91 -4.92 34.51
CA VAL A 418 -13.89 -6.03 33.52
C VAL A 418 -15.23 -6.05 32.78
N GLY A 419 -15.15 -5.89 31.43
CA GLY A 419 -16.32 -5.90 30.56
C GLY A 419 -16.79 -7.34 30.29
N GLY A 420 -18.09 -7.53 30.34
CA GLY A 420 -18.73 -8.80 30.00
C GLY A 420 -20.18 -8.56 29.63
N LYS A 421 -21.00 -9.61 29.64
CA LYS A 421 -22.42 -9.55 29.21
C LYS A 421 -23.20 -8.36 29.77
N GLN A 422 -22.95 -8.00 31.04
CA GLN A 422 -23.70 -6.91 31.71
C GLN A 422 -23.25 -5.53 31.20
N ALA A 423 -22.03 -5.40 30.72
CA ALA A 423 -21.48 -4.15 30.17
C ALA A 423 -21.89 -3.94 28.72
N MET A 424 -22.21 -5.01 27.97
CA MET A 424 -22.58 -4.91 26.56
C MET A 424 -23.94 -4.25 26.40
N LYS A 425 -24.01 -3.20 25.59
CA LYS A 425 -25.24 -2.47 25.29
C LYS A 425 -25.80 -2.90 23.93
N ASN A 426 -27.12 -2.85 23.82
CA ASN A 426 -27.83 -3.15 22.55
C ASN A 426 -27.51 -4.54 21.97
N VAL A 427 -27.29 -5.56 22.84
CA VAL A 427 -27.02 -6.95 22.44
C VAL A 427 -28.03 -7.89 23.10
N SER A 428 -28.67 -8.75 22.30
CA SER A 428 -29.53 -9.81 22.74
C SER A 428 -28.87 -11.18 22.58
N PHE A 429 -28.72 -11.91 23.66
CA PHE A 429 -27.95 -13.16 23.69
C PHE A 429 -28.82 -14.40 23.35
N GLY A 430 -30.12 -14.24 23.24
CA GLY A 430 -31.04 -15.34 22.94
C GLY A 430 -30.86 -16.50 23.92
N ARG A 431 -30.70 -17.72 23.36
CA ARG A 431 -30.44 -18.95 24.14
C ARG A 431 -28.95 -19.28 24.29
N ASN A 432 -28.07 -18.44 23.82
CA ASN A 432 -26.63 -18.69 23.85
C ASN A 432 -26.05 -18.47 25.25
N LYS A 433 -25.22 -19.41 25.70
CA LYS A 433 -24.50 -19.34 26.98
C LYS A 433 -23.13 -18.64 26.80
N ILE A 434 -23.17 -17.44 26.29
CA ILE A 434 -21.98 -16.61 26.09
C ILE A 434 -22.05 -15.43 27.07
N THR A 435 -21.22 -15.43 28.09
CA THR A 435 -21.32 -14.49 29.20
C THR A 435 -20.00 -13.77 29.55
N GLY A 436 -18.87 -14.33 29.14
CA GLY A 436 -17.55 -13.82 29.51
C GLY A 436 -17.07 -12.67 28.62
N PRO A 437 -16.01 -11.97 29.07
CA PRO A 437 -15.38 -10.89 28.33
C PRO A 437 -14.71 -11.33 27.03
N GLU A 438 -14.40 -12.62 26.88
CA GLU A 438 -13.84 -13.22 25.66
C GLU A 438 -14.81 -13.19 24.45
N TYR A 439 -16.08 -12.91 24.68
CA TYR A 439 -17.07 -12.76 23.59
C TYR A 439 -17.32 -11.30 23.18
N VAL A 440 -16.66 -10.34 23.85
CA VAL A 440 -16.85 -8.91 23.55
C VAL A 440 -16.42 -8.62 22.12
N THR A 441 -15.20 -8.94 21.76
CA THR A 441 -14.64 -8.66 20.42
C THR A 441 -15.39 -9.39 19.31
N PRO A 442 -15.69 -10.71 19.38
CA PRO A 442 -16.49 -11.38 18.36
C PRO A 442 -17.88 -10.76 18.15
N ILE A 443 -18.57 -10.35 19.23
CA ILE A 443 -19.88 -9.67 19.14
C ILE A 443 -19.71 -8.28 18.55
N GLY A 444 -18.67 -7.55 18.96
CA GLY A 444 -18.32 -6.23 18.47
C GLY A 444 -18.03 -6.21 16.96
N ILE A 445 -17.37 -7.25 16.43
CA ILE A 445 -17.16 -7.45 14.98
C ILE A 445 -18.51 -7.49 14.27
N GLY A 446 -19.47 -8.28 14.79
CA GLY A 446 -20.81 -8.37 14.24
C GLY A 446 -21.55 -7.04 14.24
N VAL A 447 -21.51 -6.32 15.37
CA VAL A 447 -22.14 -4.99 15.50
C VAL A 447 -21.49 -3.98 14.55
N THR A 448 -20.16 -3.95 14.50
CA THR A 448 -19.41 -3.02 13.62
C THR A 448 -19.76 -3.27 12.16
N ALA A 449 -19.85 -4.53 11.74
CA ALA A 449 -20.23 -4.88 10.37
C ALA A 449 -21.64 -4.40 9.98
N THR A 450 -22.56 -4.22 10.94
CA THR A 450 -23.88 -3.67 10.65
C THR A 450 -23.88 -2.15 10.46
N HIS A 451 -22.95 -1.45 11.09
CA HIS A 451 -22.82 0.02 10.98
C HIS A 451 -21.96 0.42 9.79
N ASN A 452 -20.95 -0.38 9.46
CA ASN A 452 -20.01 -0.17 8.37
C ASN A 452 -20.53 -0.72 7.02
N GLN A 453 -21.82 -0.65 6.76
CA GLN A 453 -22.34 -0.87 5.41
C GLN A 453 -21.82 0.24 4.49
N GLY A 454 -20.56 0.14 4.07
CA GLY A 454 -20.00 1.14 3.18
C GLY A 454 -18.48 1.20 3.04
N TYR A 455 -17.72 0.39 3.73
CA TYR A 455 -16.33 0.13 3.33
C TYR A 455 -16.31 -1.14 2.48
N ASP A 456 -16.94 -1.05 1.31
CA ASP A 456 -16.85 -2.11 0.32
C ASP A 456 -15.47 -2.07 -0.29
N PHE A 457 -14.65 -3.05 0.05
CA PHE A 457 -13.48 -3.35 -0.74
C PHE A 457 -13.95 -4.02 -2.02
N SER A 458 -13.78 -3.36 -3.14
CA SER A 458 -13.91 -4.00 -4.43
C SER A 458 -12.72 -4.93 -4.63
N VAL A 459 -12.98 -6.20 -4.86
CA VAL A 459 -11.95 -7.18 -5.24
C VAL A 459 -11.88 -7.22 -6.75
N VAL A 460 -10.75 -6.79 -7.30
CA VAL A 460 -10.45 -6.88 -8.73
C VAL A 460 -9.29 -7.85 -8.91
N THR A 461 -9.34 -8.69 -9.93
CA THR A 461 -8.25 -9.60 -10.25
C THR A 461 -7.30 -8.92 -11.22
N VAL A 462 -6.01 -8.85 -10.91
CA VAL A 462 -4.96 -8.35 -11.79
C VAL A 462 -3.95 -9.47 -12.02
N ASN A 463 -3.86 -9.96 -13.26
CA ASN A 463 -2.98 -11.08 -13.63
C ASN A 463 -3.10 -12.25 -12.64
N ASP A 464 -4.32 -12.72 -12.42
CA ASP A 464 -4.68 -13.81 -11.50
C ASP A 464 -4.46 -13.52 -10.00
N LYS A 465 -3.97 -12.33 -9.63
CA LYS A 465 -3.89 -11.88 -8.25
C LYS A 465 -5.11 -11.05 -7.89
N LYS A 466 -5.76 -11.37 -6.79
CA LYS A 466 -6.85 -10.55 -6.23
C LYS A 466 -6.27 -9.32 -5.57
N ILE A 467 -6.60 -8.15 -6.09
CA ILE A 467 -6.27 -6.85 -5.52
C ILE A 467 -7.53 -6.28 -4.87
N ARG A 468 -7.40 -5.81 -3.66
CA ARG A 468 -8.48 -5.17 -2.91
C ARG A 468 -8.28 -3.68 -2.97
N ILE A 469 -9.31 -2.98 -3.37
CA ILE A 469 -9.31 -1.51 -3.49
C ILE A 469 -10.48 -0.97 -2.69
N PHE A 470 -10.30 0.18 -2.05
CA PHE A 470 -11.40 0.89 -1.42
C PHE A 470 -12.38 1.37 -2.49
N ASP A 471 -13.65 1.00 -2.36
CA ASP A 471 -14.71 1.41 -3.30
C ASP A 471 -15.24 2.80 -2.90
N THR A 472 -14.52 3.85 -3.28
CA THR A 472 -14.82 5.21 -2.87
C THR A 472 -15.18 6.14 -4.01
N ARG A 473 -14.65 5.83 -5.17
CA ARG A 473 -14.90 6.47 -6.46
C ARG A 473 -14.77 5.40 -7.53
N ALA A 474 -15.15 5.77 -8.74
CA ALA A 474 -14.82 4.95 -9.90
C ALA A 474 -13.31 4.77 -9.98
N VAL A 475 -12.78 3.69 -9.37
CA VAL A 475 -11.36 3.35 -9.39
C VAL A 475 -10.94 3.08 -10.82
N ARG A 476 -9.89 3.73 -11.28
CA ARG A 476 -9.36 3.55 -12.64
C ARG A 476 -8.32 2.44 -12.66
N VAL A 477 -8.09 1.91 -13.85
CA VAL A 477 -7.01 0.93 -14.07
C VAL A 477 -5.66 1.46 -13.58
N LEU A 478 -5.37 2.75 -13.77
CA LEU A 478 -4.14 3.37 -13.28
C LEU A 478 -3.99 3.25 -11.76
N ASP A 479 -5.04 3.59 -11.02
CA ASP A 479 -5.07 3.53 -9.55
C ASP A 479 -4.90 2.08 -9.06
N LEU A 480 -5.59 1.14 -9.73
CA LEU A 480 -5.49 -0.29 -9.45
C LEU A 480 -4.07 -0.84 -9.70
N LEU A 481 -3.42 -0.47 -10.81
CA LEU A 481 -2.07 -0.93 -11.12
C LEU A 481 -1.03 -0.37 -10.14
N SER A 482 -1.18 0.89 -9.70
CA SER A 482 -0.35 1.49 -8.66
C SER A 482 -0.50 0.75 -7.34
N THR A 483 -1.73 0.46 -6.92
CA THR A 483 -2.04 -0.35 -5.73
C THR A 483 -1.51 -1.79 -5.85
N ALA A 484 -1.50 -2.35 -7.07
CA ALA A 484 -0.94 -3.66 -7.35
C ALA A 484 0.61 -3.70 -7.32
N GLY A 485 1.26 -2.55 -7.08
CA GLY A 485 2.72 -2.42 -6.94
C GLY A 485 3.47 -2.29 -8.26
N TYR A 486 2.81 -1.96 -9.36
CA TYR A 486 3.47 -1.67 -10.63
C TYR A 486 4.08 -0.27 -10.61
N LYS A 487 5.34 -0.16 -11.00
CA LYS A 487 6.05 1.12 -11.07
C LYS A 487 5.64 1.92 -12.31
N SER A 488 5.74 3.24 -12.27
CA SER A 488 5.37 4.13 -13.37
C SER A 488 6.04 3.76 -14.71
N ASN A 489 7.29 3.31 -14.69
CA ASN A 489 8.00 2.87 -15.90
C ASN A 489 7.50 1.53 -16.47
N GLN A 490 6.78 0.74 -15.67
CA GLN A 490 6.10 -0.49 -16.11
C GLN A 490 4.70 -0.20 -16.64
N ILE A 491 4.06 0.86 -16.16
CA ILE A 491 2.74 1.29 -16.61
C ILE A 491 2.88 2.09 -17.91
N ILE A 492 3.87 3.00 -17.97
CA ILE A 492 4.15 3.86 -19.12
C ILE A 492 5.61 3.64 -19.50
N GLY A 493 5.88 2.90 -20.56
CA GLY A 493 7.23 2.68 -21.08
C GLY A 493 7.83 3.97 -21.61
N ARG A 494 9.12 4.16 -21.45
CA ARG A 494 9.87 5.29 -21.99
C ARG A 494 10.66 4.87 -23.21
N SER A 495 10.61 5.67 -24.28
CA SER A 495 11.54 5.52 -25.38
C SER A 495 12.95 5.87 -24.95
N GLY A 496 13.93 5.13 -25.45
CA GLY A 496 15.34 5.39 -25.21
C GLY A 496 15.76 6.77 -25.70
N ARG A 497 16.71 7.37 -25.00
CA ARG A 497 17.25 8.70 -25.37
C ARG A 497 18.00 8.62 -26.70
N ASN A 498 17.80 9.63 -27.54
CA ASN A 498 18.58 9.80 -28.74
C ASN A 498 20.00 10.29 -28.38
N LEU A 499 20.97 9.88 -29.18
CA LEU A 499 22.37 10.36 -29.10
C LEU A 499 22.64 11.30 -30.27
N THR A 500 23.01 12.53 -29.99
CA THR A 500 23.37 13.52 -30.98
C THR A 500 24.85 13.92 -30.80
N PHE A 501 25.64 13.82 -31.85
CA PHE A 501 27.03 14.19 -31.84
C PHE A 501 27.43 14.79 -33.20
N THR A 502 28.59 15.37 -33.30
CA THR A 502 29.17 15.89 -34.58
C THR A 502 30.28 14.95 -35.01
N LEU A 503 30.25 14.47 -36.24
CA LEU A 503 31.28 13.65 -36.84
C LEU A 503 31.89 14.42 -38.04
N ASN A 504 33.17 14.74 -37.99
CA ASN A 504 33.89 15.50 -39.03
C ASN A 504 33.15 16.79 -39.48
N GLY A 505 32.51 17.48 -38.51
CA GLY A 505 31.75 18.71 -38.76
C GLY A 505 30.26 18.50 -39.11
N GLU A 506 29.83 17.28 -39.37
CA GLU A 506 28.43 16.96 -39.68
C GLU A 506 27.70 16.43 -38.42
N LYS A 507 26.49 16.95 -38.18
CA LYS A 507 25.66 16.49 -37.08
C LYS A 507 25.08 15.11 -37.38
N GLN A 508 25.28 14.19 -36.46
CA GLN A 508 24.72 12.82 -36.47
C GLN A 508 23.67 12.68 -35.38
N LEU A 509 22.60 11.98 -35.69
CA LEU A 509 21.53 11.64 -34.76
C LEU A 509 21.26 10.13 -34.78
N LEU A 510 21.59 9.46 -33.71
CA LEU A 510 21.19 8.08 -33.47
C LEU A 510 19.91 8.08 -32.60
N LYS A 511 18.87 7.40 -33.07
CA LYS A 511 17.62 7.29 -32.31
C LYS A 511 17.72 6.16 -31.30
N GLY A 512 17.27 6.41 -30.06
CA GLY A 512 17.02 5.36 -29.09
C GLY A 512 15.86 4.45 -29.53
N GLU A 513 15.75 3.29 -28.93
CA GLU A 513 14.65 2.36 -29.18
C GLU A 513 13.33 2.95 -28.69
N LEU A 514 12.25 2.72 -29.42
CA LEU A 514 10.91 3.10 -28.98
C LEU A 514 10.47 2.19 -27.84
N ALA A 515 9.73 2.77 -26.86
CA ALA A 515 9.09 1.99 -25.83
C ALA A 515 8.01 1.07 -26.43
N THR A 516 7.85 -0.11 -25.87
CA THR A 516 6.68 -0.95 -26.12
C THR A 516 5.60 -0.57 -25.10
N LEU A 517 4.44 -0.16 -25.58
CA LEU A 517 3.31 0.23 -24.71
C LEU A 517 2.80 -0.96 -23.91
N ALA A 518 2.21 -0.65 -22.75
CA ALA A 518 1.51 -1.64 -21.95
C ALA A 518 0.26 -2.17 -22.70
N GLU A 519 0.00 -3.45 -22.58
CA GLU A 519 -1.25 -4.06 -23.06
C GLU A 519 -2.19 -4.24 -21.88
N ILE A 520 -3.37 -3.65 -21.95
CA ILE A 520 -4.37 -3.65 -20.89
C ILE A 520 -5.67 -4.22 -21.43
N THR A 521 -6.19 -5.26 -20.78
CA THR A 521 -7.51 -5.80 -21.08
C THR A 521 -8.32 -5.98 -19.81
N LEU A 522 -9.56 -5.52 -19.81
CA LEU A 522 -10.51 -5.66 -18.73
C LEU A 522 -11.63 -6.61 -19.17
N ASN A 523 -11.81 -7.71 -18.45
CA ASN A 523 -12.79 -8.76 -18.80
C ASN A 523 -12.65 -9.28 -20.24
N GLY A 524 -11.42 -9.31 -20.76
CA GLY A 524 -11.11 -9.75 -22.12
C GLY A 524 -11.32 -8.71 -23.21
N ALA A 525 -11.77 -7.50 -22.90
CA ALA A 525 -11.86 -6.38 -23.83
C ALA A 525 -10.69 -5.39 -23.64
N PRO A 526 -10.18 -4.75 -24.71
CA PRO A 526 -9.16 -3.72 -24.57
C PRO A 526 -9.62 -2.59 -23.64
N ALA A 527 -8.71 -2.14 -22.76
CA ALA A 527 -8.97 -1.08 -21.80
C ALA A 527 -7.82 -0.08 -21.78
N THR A 528 -8.08 1.12 -21.25
CA THR A 528 -7.09 2.19 -21.06
C THR A 528 -6.80 2.37 -19.56
N LEU A 529 -5.80 3.17 -19.23
CA LEU A 529 -5.48 3.52 -17.85
C LEU A 529 -6.64 4.25 -17.13
N GLU A 530 -7.48 4.95 -17.87
CA GLU A 530 -8.65 5.66 -17.37
C GLU A 530 -9.92 4.81 -17.26
N THR A 531 -9.88 3.57 -17.76
CA THR A 531 -11.04 2.68 -17.68
C THR A 531 -11.38 2.40 -16.22
N THR A 532 -12.63 2.62 -15.84
CA THR A 532 -13.15 2.34 -14.50
C THR A 532 -13.26 0.86 -14.26
N VAL A 533 -12.79 0.40 -13.11
CA VAL A 533 -12.90 -1.01 -12.69
C VAL A 533 -13.99 -1.16 -11.62
N LYS A 534 -14.61 -2.33 -11.60
CA LYS A 534 -15.69 -2.69 -10.68
C LYS A 534 -15.36 -3.97 -9.94
N GLN A 535 -16.10 -4.21 -8.86
CA GLN A 535 -15.98 -5.48 -8.13
C GLN A 535 -16.15 -6.70 -9.04
N GLY A 536 -15.22 -7.64 -8.93
CA GLY A 536 -15.23 -8.88 -9.70
C GLY A 536 -14.60 -8.78 -11.08
N ASP A 537 -14.16 -7.59 -11.51
CA ASP A 537 -13.48 -7.41 -12.78
C ASP A 537 -12.15 -8.19 -12.82
N ASN A 538 -11.78 -8.63 -14.02
CA ASN A 538 -10.51 -9.30 -14.29
C ASN A 538 -9.68 -8.47 -15.26
N LEU A 539 -8.62 -7.86 -14.74
CA LEU A 539 -7.65 -7.07 -15.48
C LEU A 539 -6.45 -7.95 -15.86
N VAL A 540 -6.16 -8.04 -17.13
CA VAL A 540 -4.90 -8.60 -17.62
C VAL A 540 -4.02 -7.44 -18.07
N PHE A 541 -2.89 -7.31 -17.42
CA PHE A 541 -1.92 -6.25 -17.65
C PHE A 541 -0.56 -6.85 -18.04
N LYS A 542 -0.06 -6.45 -19.21
CA LYS A 542 1.30 -6.71 -19.62
C LYS A 542 2.08 -5.41 -19.55
N PRO A 543 3.12 -5.35 -18.70
CA PRO A 543 3.88 -4.13 -18.49
C PRO A 543 4.49 -3.58 -19.79
N ALA A 544 4.54 -2.27 -19.88
CA ALA A 544 5.33 -1.56 -20.86
C ALA A 544 6.83 -1.91 -20.72
N LYS A 545 7.56 -1.85 -21.81
CA LYS A 545 9.02 -1.98 -21.79
C LYS A 545 9.64 -0.69 -22.30
N SER A 546 10.52 -0.12 -21.50
CA SER A 546 11.31 1.04 -21.94
C SER A 546 12.31 0.60 -23.02
N GLY A 547 12.49 1.45 -24.02
CA GLY A 547 13.49 1.27 -25.05
C GLY A 547 14.89 1.58 -24.53
N ASN A 548 15.90 0.98 -25.11
CA ASN A 548 17.31 1.26 -24.80
C ASN A 548 17.74 2.61 -25.36
N ASN A 549 18.58 3.33 -24.61
CA ASN A 549 19.21 4.53 -25.12
C ASN A 549 20.08 4.21 -26.35
N ALA A 550 20.20 5.19 -27.24
CA ALA A 550 21.15 5.07 -28.33
C ALA A 550 22.58 5.11 -27.78
N GLU A 551 23.34 4.11 -28.09
CA GLU A 551 24.75 3.99 -27.71
C GLU A 551 25.58 3.64 -28.92
N VAL A 552 26.73 4.26 -29.08
CA VAL A 552 27.67 3.97 -30.15
C VAL A 552 29.09 4.31 -29.66
N LYS A 553 30.04 3.53 -30.07
CA LYS A 553 31.43 3.73 -29.74
C LYS A 553 32.15 4.31 -30.96
N VAL A 554 33.31 4.94 -30.73
CA VAL A 554 34.13 5.44 -31.82
C VAL A 554 34.62 4.31 -32.72
N SER A 555 34.89 3.11 -32.17
CA SER A 555 35.24 1.91 -32.94
C SER A 555 34.14 1.44 -33.89
N ASP A 556 32.87 1.68 -33.56
CA ASP A 556 31.75 1.30 -34.42
C ASP A 556 31.67 2.17 -35.68
N ILE A 557 32.23 3.38 -35.63
CA ILE A 557 32.21 4.36 -36.70
C ILE A 557 33.53 4.35 -37.48
N ALA A 558 34.66 4.29 -36.78
CA ALA A 558 36.00 4.46 -37.34
C ALA A 558 36.73 3.14 -37.60
N GLY A 559 36.19 2.02 -37.10
CA GLY A 559 36.94 0.79 -36.99
C GLY A 559 37.98 0.85 -35.86
N GLU A 560 38.99 0.01 -35.94
CA GLU A 560 40.02 -0.05 -34.92
C GLU A 560 40.90 1.23 -34.94
N VAL A 561 40.79 2.02 -33.86
CA VAL A 561 41.61 3.24 -33.67
C VAL A 561 43.08 2.83 -33.50
N SER A 562 43.92 3.22 -34.44
CA SER A 562 45.30 2.76 -34.49
C SER A 562 46.19 3.44 -33.45
N ALA A 563 47.05 2.65 -32.81
CA ALA A 563 48.12 3.13 -31.92
C ALA A 563 49.49 3.16 -32.60
N ARG A 564 49.56 3.04 -33.95
CA ARG A 564 50.83 3.07 -34.71
C ARG A 564 51.46 4.44 -34.64
N LYS A 565 52.79 4.47 -34.69
CA LYS A 565 53.57 5.71 -34.55
C LYS A 565 54.73 5.76 -35.52
N VAL A 566 55.11 6.96 -35.88
CA VAL A 566 56.29 7.29 -36.69
C VAL A 566 57.07 8.39 -36.01
N PHE A 567 58.37 8.40 -36.17
CA PHE A 567 59.24 9.44 -35.66
C PHE A 567 59.67 10.36 -36.79
N ILE A 568 59.61 11.70 -36.59
CA ILE A 568 60.17 12.70 -37.48
C ILE A 568 61.10 13.55 -36.67
N ASP A 569 62.38 13.52 -37.02
CA ASP A 569 63.46 14.18 -36.28
C ASP A 569 63.46 13.85 -34.77
N GLY A 570 63.13 12.60 -34.46
CA GLY A 570 63.05 12.06 -33.09
C GLY A 570 61.75 12.41 -32.30
N VAL A 571 60.79 13.12 -32.93
CA VAL A 571 59.51 13.43 -32.34
C VAL A 571 58.48 12.39 -32.80
N GLU A 572 57.74 11.85 -31.85
CA GLU A 572 56.71 10.81 -32.09
C GLU A 572 55.41 11.42 -32.66
N TYR A 573 54.94 10.89 -33.78
CA TYR A 573 53.65 11.25 -34.39
C TYR A 573 52.81 10.00 -34.59
N PRO A 574 51.53 10.04 -34.22
CA PRO A 574 50.63 8.94 -34.45
C PRO A 574 50.16 8.90 -35.91
N PHE A 575 49.97 7.70 -36.47
CA PHE A 575 49.38 7.48 -37.79
C PHE A 575 48.42 6.28 -37.83
N GLY A 576 47.69 6.12 -38.94
CA GLY A 576 46.55 5.21 -39.06
C GLY A 576 45.26 5.95 -38.79
N VAL A 577 44.29 5.26 -38.22
CA VAL A 577 42.99 5.88 -37.84
C VAL A 577 43.15 6.61 -36.52
N ILE A 578 43.12 7.93 -36.58
CA ILE A 578 43.24 8.82 -35.40
C ILE A 578 41.89 9.45 -35.13
N ALA A 579 41.33 9.16 -33.95
CA ALA A 579 40.12 9.79 -33.49
C ALA A 579 40.40 10.83 -32.40
N ARG A 580 39.73 11.97 -32.49
CA ARG A 580 39.74 13.03 -31.49
C ARG A 580 38.30 13.29 -31.05
N VAL A 581 38.10 13.40 -29.74
CA VAL A 581 36.82 13.77 -29.13
C VAL A 581 37.02 15.12 -28.45
N ASN A 582 36.21 16.09 -28.83
CA ASN A 582 36.30 17.48 -28.32
C ASN A 582 37.72 18.05 -28.41
N GLY A 583 38.43 17.76 -29.53
CA GLY A 583 39.77 18.20 -29.80
C GLY A 583 40.89 17.39 -29.13
N LYS A 584 40.56 16.46 -28.23
CA LYS A 584 41.56 15.60 -27.57
C LYS A 584 41.64 14.24 -28.26
N GLN A 585 42.86 13.81 -28.61
CA GLN A 585 43.10 12.48 -29.16
C GLN A 585 42.73 11.42 -28.12
N ILE A 586 41.92 10.42 -28.53
CA ILE A 586 41.55 9.28 -27.68
C ILE A 586 42.57 8.13 -27.93
N LYS A 587 42.82 7.38 -26.83
CA LYS A 587 43.58 6.14 -26.88
C LYS A 587 42.58 4.99 -26.49
N GLY A 588 42.33 4.10 -27.43
CA GLY A 588 41.41 3.02 -27.23
C GLY A 588 39.96 3.37 -27.61
N ASP A 589 39.03 2.51 -27.17
CA ASP A 589 37.62 2.64 -27.51
C ASP A 589 36.92 3.65 -26.60
N TYR A 590 36.14 4.55 -27.16
CA TYR A 590 35.43 5.61 -26.46
C TYR A 590 33.94 5.53 -26.73
N GLN A 591 33.15 5.52 -25.68
CA GLN A 591 31.69 5.60 -25.73
C GLN A 591 31.28 7.06 -26.00
N ILE A 592 30.69 7.30 -27.17
CA ILE A 592 30.28 8.64 -27.61
C ILE A 592 29.20 9.20 -26.69
N GLN A 593 29.37 10.42 -26.24
CA GLN A 593 28.42 11.13 -25.40
C GLN A 593 27.62 12.16 -26.20
N ASN A 594 26.49 12.58 -25.63
CA ASN A 594 25.66 13.59 -26.29
C ASN A 594 26.42 14.92 -26.42
N SER A 595 26.35 15.50 -27.63
CA SER A 595 27.05 16.73 -28.02
C SER A 595 28.57 16.63 -28.22
N ASP A 596 29.13 15.40 -28.25
CA ASP A 596 30.55 15.23 -28.59
C ASP A 596 30.84 15.72 -30.02
N ASN A 597 32.01 16.32 -30.17
CA ASN A 597 32.56 16.67 -31.48
C ASN A 597 33.72 15.71 -31.81
N ILE A 598 33.47 14.83 -32.76
CA ILE A 598 34.38 13.74 -33.14
C ILE A 598 34.97 14.07 -34.48
N SER A 599 36.30 14.04 -34.56
CA SER A 599 37.02 14.07 -35.83
C SER A 599 37.84 12.78 -35.99
N ILE A 600 37.64 12.13 -37.12
CA ILE A 600 38.33 10.89 -37.50
C ILE A 600 39.16 11.22 -38.74
N ASN A 601 40.46 11.06 -38.62
CA ASN A 601 41.41 11.23 -39.72
C ASN A 601 42.10 9.89 -39.97
N GLU A 602 42.18 9.49 -41.19
CA GLU A 602 42.97 8.35 -41.64
C GLU A 602 44.27 8.87 -42.24
N ILE A 603 45.38 8.46 -41.65
CA ILE A 603 46.74 8.90 -42.04
C ILE A 603 47.49 7.67 -42.48
N GLU A 604 47.63 7.47 -43.77
CA GLU A 604 48.35 6.34 -44.31
C GLU A 604 49.68 6.72 -44.96
N THR A 605 49.73 7.93 -45.50
CA THR A 605 50.93 8.41 -46.23
C THR A 605 51.64 9.54 -45.50
N LEU A 606 52.90 9.79 -45.88
CA LEU A 606 53.64 10.94 -45.41
C LEU A 606 52.91 12.26 -45.73
N GLY A 607 52.21 12.32 -46.86
CA GLY A 607 51.45 13.50 -47.28
C GLY A 607 50.25 13.73 -46.34
N ASP A 608 49.52 12.66 -45.94
CA ASP A 608 48.43 12.75 -44.98
C ASP A 608 48.93 13.23 -43.60
N LEU A 609 50.08 12.70 -43.17
CA LEU A 609 50.72 13.11 -41.92
C LEU A 609 51.10 14.59 -41.96
N MET A 610 51.75 15.06 -43.07
CA MET A 610 52.14 16.43 -43.25
C MET A 610 50.92 17.37 -43.24
N GLN A 611 49.85 17.00 -43.89
CA GLN A 611 48.60 17.77 -43.90
C GLN A 611 47.98 17.85 -42.52
N THR A 612 47.90 16.73 -41.78
CA THR A 612 47.27 16.65 -40.48
C THR A 612 48.01 17.42 -39.39
N PHE A 613 49.34 17.40 -39.43
CA PHE A 613 50.21 18.05 -38.45
C PHE A 613 50.88 19.38 -38.99
N THR A 614 50.41 19.85 -40.12
CA THR A 614 50.83 21.15 -40.71
C THR A 614 52.31 21.27 -40.91
N PHE A 615 52.97 20.25 -41.44
CA PHE A 615 54.36 20.30 -41.78
C PHE A 615 54.61 21.13 -43.07
N ASP A 616 55.68 21.93 -43.08
CA ASP A 616 56.01 22.71 -44.26
C ASP A 616 56.70 21.86 -45.34
N ALA A 617 55.88 21.40 -46.27
CA ALA A 617 56.28 20.60 -47.39
C ALA A 617 57.10 21.46 -48.44
N SER A 618 57.11 22.79 -48.32
CA SER A 618 57.71 23.63 -49.31
C SER A 618 59.21 23.82 -49.03
N THR A 619 59.64 23.77 -47.76
CA THR A 619 61.00 24.06 -47.31
C THR A 619 61.79 22.81 -46.93
N LEU A 620 61.15 21.73 -46.55
CA LEU A 620 61.81 20.53 -46.04
C LEU A 620 61.66 19.33 -47.01
N SER A 621 62.71 18.52 -47.06
CA SER A 621 62.79 17.21 -47.70
C SER A 621 62.89 16.15 -46.63
N TYR A 622 62.12 15.03 -46.78
CA TYR A 622 61.96 13.95 -45.81
C TYR A 622 62.75 12.74 -46.27
N TYR A 623 63.59 12.17 -45.39
CA TYR A 623 64.43 11.02 -45.67
C TYR A 623 64.23 9.90 -44.66
N LYS A 624 64.27 8.63 -45.15
CA LYS A 624 64.36 7.44 -44.31
C LYS A 624 65.61 6.66 -44.73
N ALA A 625 66.52 6.36 -43.81
CA ALA A 625 67.79 5.67 -44.07
C ALA A 625 68.53 6.29 -45.26
N GLY A 626 68.58 7.63 -45.39
CA GLY A 626 69.24 8.34 -46.45
C GLY A 626 68.54 8.36 -47.83
N LYS A 627 67.38 7.77 -47.95
CA LYS A 627 66.57 7.83 -49.16
C LYS A 627 65.53 8.92 -49.07
N LEU A 628 65.40 9.78 -50.09
CA LEU A 628 64.33 10.78 -50.20
C LEU A 628 62.98 10.10 -50.32
N LEU A 629 61.99 10.49 -49.47
CA LEU A 629 60.67 10.06 -49.51
C LEU A 629 59.74 10.95 -50.35
N SER A 630 58.79 10.34 -51.06
CA SER A 630 57.71 11.10 -51.71
C SER A 630 56.58 11.34 -50.72
N VAL A 631 55.70 12.28 -51.02
CA VAL A 631 54.46 12.51 -50.26
C VAL A 631 53.53 11.28 -50.22
N ASP A 632 53.61 10.43 -51.25
CA ASP A 632 52.80 9.16 -51.34
C ASP A 632 53.52 7.99 -50.66
N TYR A 633 54.52 8.22 -49.83
CA TYR A 633 55.20 7.18 -49.07
C TYR A 633 54.24 6.65 -47.98
N TYR A 634 53.93 5.35 -48.02
CA TYR A 634 53.15 4.68 -46.99
C TYR A 634 53.95 4.55 -45.71
N LEU A 635 53.40 5.06 -44.61
CA LEU A 635 54.03 5.03 -43.30
C LEU A 635 53.97 3.60 -42.71
N HIS A 636 55.06 3.20 -42.05
CA HIS A 636 55.15 1.95 -41.32
C HIS A 636 55.41 2.24 -39.84
N ASP A 637 55.03 1.33 -38.98
CA ASP A 637 55.20 1.49 -37.54
C ASP A 637 56.69 1.61 -37.19
N ASP A 638 57.01 2.55 -36.30
CA ASP A 638 58.33 2.92 -35.87
C ASP A 638 59.25 3.44 -37.01
N ASP A 639 58.71 3.96 -38.12
CA ASP A 639 59.48 4.66 -39.12
C ASP A 639 60.25 5.86 -38.51
N ASP A 640 61.54 5.90 -38.73
CA ASP A 640 62.42 7.04 -38.33
C ASP A 640 62.72 7.86 -39.53
N ILE A 641 62.15 9.06 -39.64
CA ILE A 641 62.19 9.97 -40.76
C ILE A 641 62.96 11.21 -40.29
N VAL A 642 63.94 11.61 -41.07
CA VAL A 642 64.73 12.78 -40.80
C VAL A 642 64.47 13.84 -41.87
N THR A 643 64.40 15.12 -41.45
CA THR A 643 64.15 16.23 -42.37
C THR A 643 65.51 16.96 -42.73
N ALA A 644 65.53 17.52 -43.88
CA ALA A 644 66.65 18.44 -44.32
C ALA A 644 66.04 19.55 -45.16
N ASP A 645 66.68 20.70 -45.10
CA ASP A 645 66.31 21.84 -45.94
C ASP A 645 66.38 21.45 -47.41
N LYS A 646 65.40 21.84 -48.19
CA LYS A 646 65.41 21.69 -49.65
C LYS A 646 66.57 22.60 -50.20
N VAL A 647 67.54 21.96 -50.85
CA VAL A 647 68.59 22.68 -51.57
C VAL A 647 67.97 23.51 -52.70
N PHE A 648 67.99 24.80 -52.58
CA PHE A 648 67.39 25.72 -53.53
C PHE A 648 68.10 25.64 -54.90
N ASN A 649 67.45 25.11 -55.91
CA ASN A 649 67.97 25.18 -57.29
C ASN A 649 67.31 26.35 -58.02
N PRO A 650 68.06 27.44 -58.35
CA PRO A 650 67.50 28.66 -58.94
C PRO A 650 66.93 28.46 -60.36
N GLU A 651 67.39 27.44 -61.13
CA GLU A 651 66.89 27.17 -62.49
C GLU A 651 65.47 26.63 -62.58
N ALA A 652 64.89 26.05 -61.47
CA ALA A 652 63.50 25.54 -61.43
C ALA A 652 62.48 26.65 -61.25
N ARG A 653 62.89 27.89 -60.90
CA ARG A 653 61.94 28.97 -60.58
C ARG A 653 61.42 29.69 -61.83
N GLU A 654 62.18 29.73 -62.92
CA GLU A 654 61.75 30.43 -64.15
C GLU A 654 60.63 29.72 -64.86
N GLY A 655 60.62 28.37 -64.84
CA GLY A 655 59.52 27.55 -65.45
C GLY A 655 58.23 27.62 -64.71
N LYS A 656 58.25 27.76 -63.37
CA LYS A 656 57.01 27.82 -62.52
C LYS A 656 56.44 29.25 -62.48
N LEU A 657 57.29 30.30 -62.62
CA LEU A 657 56.75 31.64 -62.67
C LEU A 657 56.01 31.91 -63.96
N ALA A 658 56.50 31.35 -65.08
CA ALA A 658 55.86 31.46 -66.39
C ALA A 658 54.50 30.74 -66.40
N LYS A 659 54.35 29.62 -65.64
CA LYS A 659 53.08 28.87 -65.50
C LYS A 659 52.12 29.55 -64.54
N ALA A 660 52.60 30.16 -63.46
CA ALA A 660 51.76 30.91 -62.50
C ALA A 660 51.23 32.22 -63.08
N ILE A 661 51.94 32.82 -64.03
CA ILE A 661 51.48 34.05 -64.75
C ILE A 661 50.40 33.66 -65.79
N ALA A 662 50.50 32.48 -66.36
CA ALA A 662 49.51 32.01 -67.31
C ALA A 662 48.16 31.62 -66.64
N ASP A 663 48.21 31.13 -65.45
CA ASP A 663 46.99 30.70 -64.70
C ASP A 663 46.33 31.90 -63.93
N SER A 664 46.96 33.08 -63.87
CA SER A 664 46.38 34.24 -63.16
C SER A 664 45.41 35.10 -63.97
N ASN A 665 45.11 34.70 -65.22
CA ASN A 665 44.23 35.47 -66.11
C ASN A 665 42.78 34.82 -66.24
N ALA A 666 42.33 34.04 -65.33
CA ALA A 666 40.96 33.63 -65.28
C ALA A 666 40.12 34.48 -64.32
N PRO A 667 38.98 35.01 -64.74
CA PRO A 667 38.20 35.94 -63.93
C PRO A 667 37.56 35.28 -62.71
N SER A 668 37.77 36.00 -61.57
CA SER A 668 37.11 35.67 -60.31
C SER A 668 35.58 35.89 -60.42
N PRO A 669 34.72 35.03 -59.85
CA PRO A 669 33.34 35.36 -59.64
C PRO A 669 33.15 36.19 -58.35
N ASP A 670 32.34 37.21 -58.54
CA ASP A 670 32.02 38.27 -57.59
C ASP A 670 31.47 37.82 -56.22
N ILE A 671 32.03 38.50 -55.23
CA ILE A 671 31.48 38.58 -53.86
C ILE A 671 30.44 39.70 -53.87
N LEU A 672 29.21 39.44 -53.49
CA LEU A 672 28.24 40.46 -53.15
C LEU A 672 27.87 40.39 -51.67
N PRO A 673 27.61 41.57 -51.07
CA PRO A 673 27.63 41.75 -49.63
C PRO A 673 26.26 41.56 -48.96
N VAL A 674 26.34 41.26 -47.67
CA VAL A 674 25.27 41.32 -46.70
C VAL A 674 24.69 42.74 -46.61
N LEU A 675 23.37 42.85 -46.68
CA LEU A 675 22.64 44.01 -46.14
C LEU A 675 21.40 43.51 -45.39
N SER A 676 21.44 43.88 -44.12
CA SER A 676 20.30 43.89 -43.20
C SER A 676 19.22 44.88 -43.68
N GLU A 677 17.98 44.52 -43.53
CA GLU A 677 16.97 45.49 -43.09
C GLU A 677 15.72 44.78 -42.55
N ALA A 678 15.25 45.40 -41.48
CA ALA A 678 14.09 45.05 -40.68
C ALA A 678 12.80 45.60 -41.30
N ILE A 679 11.65 45.29 -40.60
CA ILE A 679 10.36 46.00 -40.63
C ILE A 679 9.34 45.30 -41.56
N GLU A 680 8.12 45.06 -41.18
CA GLU A 680 7.10 45.65 -40.32
C GLU A 680 5.89 44.71 -40.21
N THR A 681 5.22 44.84 -39.10
CA THR A 681 3.87 44.36 -38.74
C THR A 681 2.80 44.71 -39.77
N THR A 682 1.89 43.78 -40.05
CA THR A 682 0.49 44.12 -40.33
C THR A 682 -0.44 43.00 -39.76
N VAL A 683 -1.39 43.53 -38.99
CA VAL A 683 -2.54 42.84 -38.39
C VAL A 683 -3.67 42.76 -39.44
N ALA A 684 -4.41 41.68 -39.47
CA ALA A 684 -5.86 41.51 -39.60
C ALA A 684 -6.26 40.42 -40.62
N PRO A 685 -7.46 39.89 -40.56
CA PRO A 685 -8.39 39.59 -39.48
C PRO A 685 -8.85 38.09 -39.53
N GLU A 686 -9.53 37.69 -38.44
CA GLU A 686 -10.33 36.45 -38.35
C GLU A 686 -11.29 36.27 -39.53
N PRO A 687 -11.56 35.08 -39.95
CA PRO A 687 -12.90 34.76 -40.44
C PRO A 687 -13.53 33.59 -39.67
N GLU A 688 -14.83 33.78 -39.54
CA GLU A 688 -15.89 33.01 -38.99
C GLU A 688 -15.89 31.51 -39.25
N GLN A 689 -16.44 30.80 -38.26
CA GLN A 689 -16.81 29.39 -38.28
C GLN A 689 -17.73 29.04 -39.45
N THR A 690 -17.34 28.06 -40.24
CA THR A 690 -18.26 27.24 -41.00
C THR A 690 -17.98 25.78 -40.70
N THR A 691 -18.98 25.15 -40.16
CA THR A 691 -19.08 23.69 -39.99
C THR A 691 -19.16 23.02 -41.37
N GLU A 692 -18.17 22.24 -41.70
CA GLU A 692 -18.27 21.22 -42.76
C GLU A 692 -17.94 19.86 -42.17
N GLU A 693 -18.85 18.90 -42.42
CA GLU A 693 -18.69 17.48 -42.16
C GLU A 693 -17.50 16.94 -42.93
N GLU A 694 -16.43 16.50 -42.23
CA GLU A 694 -15.28 15.85 -42.88
C GLU A 694 -15.50 14.33 -43.04
N GLN A 695 -15.36 13.90 -44.28
CA GLN A 695 -15.17 12.50 -44.64
C GLN A 695 -13.84 11.96 -44.06
N PRO A 696 -13.69 10.64 -43.79
CA PRO A 696 -12.53 10.10 -43.12
C PRO A 696 -11.28 10.17 -44.05
N THR A 697 -10.38 11.04 -43.68
CA THR A 697 -9.04 11.14 -44.27
C THR A 697 -8.13 10.04 -43.71
N ALA A 698 -7.16 9.59 -44.54
CA ALA A 698 -6.15 8.61 -44.15
C ALA A 698 -5.38 9.05 -42.88
N PRO A 699 -4.95 8.10 -42.03
CA PRO A 699 -4.25 8.41 -40.82
C PRO A 699 -2.97 9.23 -41.10
N ARG A 700 -2.81 10.38 -40.44
CA ARG A 700 -1.66 11.26 -40.57
C ARG A 700 -0.90 11.32 -39.24
N ASP A 701 0.44 11.50 -39.34
CA ASP A 701 1.28 11.76 -38.18
C ASP A 701 0.90 13.10 -37.53
N CYS A 702 0.89 13.17 -36.20
CA CYS A 702 0.69 14.41 -35.44
C CYS A 702 2.06 15.05 -35.15
N GLN A 703 2.29 16.26 -35.65
CA GLN A 703 3.53 17.01 -35.44
C GLN A 703 3.26 18.15 -34.43
N LEU A 704 4.07 18.21 -33.36
CA LEU A 704 3.92 19.23 -32.31
C LEU A 704 5.30 19.65 -31.79
N ILE A 705 5.33 20.71 -30.97
CA ILE A 705 6.54 21.19 -30.32
C ILE A 705 6.48 20.82 -28.83
N LEU A 706 7.41 19.99 -28.36
CA LEU A 706 7.55 19.65 -26.95
C LEU A 706 8.83 20.27 -26.39
N ASN A 707 8.72 21.11 -25.36
CA ASN A 707 9.86 21.81 -24.73
C ASN A 707 10.78 22.51 -25.75
N GLY A 708 10.17 23.12 -26.78
CA GLY A 708 10.90 23.80 -27.86
C GLY A 708 11.49 22.88 -28.94
N ARG A 709 11.21 21.58 -28.93
CA ARG A 709 11.67 20.59 -29.93
C ARG A 709 10.48 20.05 -30.72
N SER A 710 10.61 19.91 -32.04
CA SER A 710 9.59 19.26 -32.86
C SER A 710 9.53 17.77 -32.58
N VAL A 711 8.33 17.26 -32.33
CA VAL A 711 8.02 15.85 -32.05
C VAL A 711 6.95 15.38 -33.03
N THR A 712 7.10 14.17 -33.54
CA THR A 712 6.11 13.55 -34.42
C THR A 712 5.56 12.30 -33.75
N LEU A 713 4.24 12.25 -33.55
CA LEU A 713 3.54 11.07 -33.02
C LEU A 713 2.94 10.28 -34.20
N PRO A 714 3.16 8.94 -34.26
CA PRO A 714 2.54 8.11 -35.28
C PRO A 714 1.02 8.02 -35.08
N PRO A 715 0.22 7.84 -36.14
CA PRO A 715 -1.24 7.81 -36.03
C PRO A 715 -1.70 6.67 -35.11
N ARG A 716 -2.68 6.96 -34.27
CA ARG A 716 -3.31 5.95 -33.40
C ARG A 716 -4.26 5.03 -34.18
N PRO A 717 -4.41 3.76 -33.73
CA PRO A 717 -5.44 2.87 -34.28
C PRO A 717 -6.82 3.52 -34.18
N ASN A 718 -7.62 3.40 -35.25
CA ASN A 718 -8.97 3.97 -35.35
C ASN A 718 -9.04 5.50 -35.33
N ASN A 719 -7.97 6.19 -35.68
CA ASN A 719 -7.91 7.66 -35.76
C ASN A 719 -8.30 8.38 -34.45
N GLN A 720 -7.98 7.76 -33.30
CA GLN A 720 -8.22 8.36 -32.00
C GLN A 720 -7.28 9.56 -31.78
N PRO A 721 -7.74 10.64 -31.12
CA PRO A 721 -6.90 11.79 -30.81
C PRO A 721 -5.76 11.39 -29.88
N HIS A 722 -4.61 12.05 -30.01
CA HIS A 722 -3.49 11.91 -29.10
C HIS A 722 -3.81 12.60 -27.75
N GLU A 723 -3.22 12.08 -26.68
CA GLU A 723 -3.40 12.62 -25.32
C GLU A 723 -2.04 13.09 -24.79
N PHE A 724 -2.07 14.13 -23.94
CA PHE A 724 -0.86 14.77 -23.40
C PHE A 724 0.10 13.78 -22.71
N ILE A 725 -0.43 12.73 -22.08
CA ILE A 725 0.37 11.70 -21.40
C ILE A 725 1.38 11.01 -22.34
N GLU A 726 1.09 10.93 -23.64
CA GLU A 726 1.99 10.32 -24.62
C GLU A 726 3.32 11.11 -24.74
N LEU A 727 3.26 12.40 -24.47
CA LEU A 727 4.43 13.27 -24.46
C LEU A 727 5.38 13.00 -23.29
N MET A 728 4.88 12.42 -22.20
CA MET A 728 5.71 12.05 -21.04
C MET A 728 6.75 10.98 -21.41
N ALA A 729 6.40 10.07 -22.33
CA ALA A 729 7.32 9.05 -22.83
C ALA A 729 8.48 9.63 -23.66
N ILE A 730 8.33 10.85 -24.15
CA ILE A 730 9.27 11.52 -25.07
C ILE A 730 9.95 12.72 -24.36
N ALA A 731 9.34 13.23 -23.28
CA ALA A 731 9.87 14.32 -22.50
C ALA A 731 11.19 13.93 -21.81
N ASP A 732 12.21 14.76 -21.96
CA ASP A 732 13.53 14.58 -21.32
C ASP A 732 13.48 15.11 -19.87
N ILE A 733 12.74 14.43 -18.99
CA ILE A 733 12.52 14.78 -17.58
C ILE A 733 12.95 13.62 -16.71
N ASP A 734 13.76 13.88 -15.70
CA ASP A 734 14.12 12.89 -14.68
C ASP A 734 12.97 12.76 -13.67
N LEU A 735 12.16 11.71 -13.84
CA LEU A 735 11.05 11.38 -12.92
C LEU A 735 11.52 10.48 -11.76
N ASP A 736 12.72 9.92 -11.83
CA ASP A 736 13.25 9.06 -10.77
C ASP A 736 13.89 9.89 -9.65
N ASN A 737 14.27 11.16 -9.94
CA ASN A 737 14.81 12.11 -8.98
C ASN A 737 14.09 13.46 -9.09
N PRO A 738 12.83 13.56 -8.65
CA PRO A 738 12.10 14.81 -8.69
C PRO A 738 12.75 15.85 -7.76
N PRO A 739 12.70 17.14 -8.12
CA PRO A 739 13.17 18.18 -7.22
C PRO A 739 12.33 18.23 -5.94
N PRO A 740 12.85 18.85 -4.85
CA PRO A 740 12.15 18.88 -3.55
C PRO A 740 10.75 19.50 -3.56
N SER A 741 10.41 20.30 -4.57
CA SER A 741 9.05 20.83 -4.75
C SER A 741 8.06 19.79 -5.24
N GLY A 742 8.53 18.79 -6.00
CA GLY A 742 7.71 17.74 -6.58
C GLY A 742 6.66 18.19 -7.62
N ASP A 743 6.49 19.49 -7.81
CA ASP A 743 5.48 20.05 -8.70
C ASP A 743 5.96 20.04 -10.16
N MET A 744 5.07 19.62 -11.06
CA MET A 744 5.33 19.58 -12.50
C MET A 744 4.45 20.59 -13.22
N ILE A 745 5.05 21.37 -14.13
CA ILE A 745 4.35 22.28 -15.01
C ILE A 745 4.01 21.54 -16.30
N LEU A 746 2.73 21.42 -16.58
CA LEU A 746 2.17 20.78 -17.77
C LEU A 746 1.32 21.82 -18.51
N THR A 747 1.76 22.25 -19.71
CA THR A 747 0.96 23.23 -20.49
C THR A 747 0.91 22.86 -21.96
N VAL A 748 -0.21 23.20 -22.61
CA VAL A 748 -0.35 23.18 -24.07
C VAL A 748 -0.80 24.58 -24.53
N ASN A 749 -0.06 25.14 -25.45
CA ASN A 749 -0.28 26.52 -25.96
C ASN A 749 -0.37 27.55 -24.83
N GLY A 750 0.42 27.34 -23.75
CA GLY A 750 0.49 28.23 -22.59
C GLY A 750 -0.68 28.12 -21.59
N LYS A 751 -1.55 27.13 -21.72
CA LYS A 751 -2.60 26.80 -20.77
C LYS A 751 -2.26 25.54 -20.00
N ASP A 752 -2.54 25.54 -18.70
CA ASP A 752 -2.37 24.34 -17.87
C ASP A 752 -3.28 23.22 -18.38
N VAL A 753 -2.71 22.00 -18.43
CA VAL A 753 -3.40 20.82 -18.92
C VAL A 753 -3.18 19.65 -17.97
N SER A 754 -4.10 18.70 -18.01
CA SER A 754 -3.96 17.39 -17.37
C SER A 754 -3.32 16.37 -18.32
N PHE A 755 -2.86 15.26 -17.77
CA PHE A 755 -2.27 14.16 -18.57
C PHE A 755 -3.16 13.62 -19.68
N MET A 756 -4.48 13.79 -19.56
CA MET A 756 -5.48 13.22 -20.46
C MET A 756 -6.06 14.24 -21.43
N ASP A 757 -5.58 15.46 -21.39
CA ASP A 757 -6.03 16.47 -22.34
C ASP A 757 -5.54 16.13 -23.75
N ARG A 758 -6.40 16.41 -24.72
CA ARG A 758 -6.11 16.12 -26.13
C ARG A 758 -5.05 17.05 -26.67
N ILE A 759 -4.15 16.48 -27.44
CA ILE A 759 -3.17 17.22 -28.21
C ILE A 759 -3.43 17.03 -29.68
N THR A 760 -3.14 18.07 -30.45
CA THR A 760 -3.43 18.15 -31.88
C THR A 760 -2.16 18.59 -32.65
N ASP A 761 -2.23 18.41 -33.96
CA ASP A 761 -1.15 18.83 -34.86
C ASP A 761 -0.87 20.33 -34.72
N GLY A 762 0.38 20.70 -34.55
CA GLY A 762 0.82 22.10 -34.37
C GLY A 762 0.83 22.61 -32.92
N ASP A 763 0.43 21.82 -31.93
CA ASP A 763 0.42 22.24 -30.53
C ASP A 763 1.84 22.48 -29.99
N ILE A 764 1.95 23.41 -29.02
CA ILE A 764 3.18 23.70 -28.27
C ILE A 764 2.99 23.22 -26.84
N ALA A 765 3.60 22.08 -26.50
CA ALA A 765 3.53 21.47 -25.19
C ALA A 765 4.78 21.78 -24.35
N VAL A 766 4.60 22.03 -23.06
CA VAL A 766 5.70 22.21 -22.11
C VAL A 766 5.50 21.24 -20.94
N ILE A 767 6.53 20.46 -20.65
CA ILE A 767 6.61 19.56 -19.53
C ILE A 767 7.93 19.83 -18.82
N ARG A 768 7.91 20.33 -17.60
CA ARG A 768 9.10 20.61 -16.79
C ARG A 768 8.78 20.63 -15.31
N TRP A 769 9.78 20.43 -14.47
CA TRP A 769 9.65 20.69 -13.04
C TRP A 769 9.47 22.19 -12.78
N ALA A 770 8.69 22.54 -11.77
CA ALA A 770 8.56 23.92 -11.33
C ALA A 770 9.88 24.42 -10.74
N ASP A 771 10.35 25.58 -11.20
CA ASP A 771 11.48 26.26 -10.59
C ASP A 771 11.04 26.84 -9.23
N LYS A 772 11.90 26.80 -8.21
CA LYS A 772 11.64 27.37 -6.88
C LYS A 772 11.52 28.87 -6.94
#